data_e7fe90986fc10c1e053a4dae821af0a1
#
_entry.id   e7fe90986fc10c1e053a4dae821af0a1
#
_cell.length_a   1.000
_cell.length_b   1.000
_cell.length_c   1.000
_cell.angle_alpha   90.00
_cell.angle_beta   90.00
_cell.angle_gamma   90.00
#
_symmetry.space_group_name_H-M   'P 1'
#
loop_
_entity.id
_entity.type
_entity.pdbx_description
1 polymer ?
#
loop_
_entity_poly.entity_id
_entity_poly.type
_entity_poly.pdbx_seq_one_letter_code
_entity_poly.pdbx_strand_id
1 'polypeptide(L)'
;MKLKSFIGVVVAAMLSFVMVSCATNEAKFELGDNSPVVPLGVTKGETTHYLTDYYPQWVGADKVTSSDERLTLTNLAEDWSEFAITTDADAFVSSVEVWHDGKALSIVVLGGKRDTEGSYMSSVGVEGGVVKVEATQPVKEAVAVWQNNIIEDVVVEGNSIAVAIPVIAKDYARSVVRIFAASEGGRFNDILLPLEYGNVVTEAKDIRRQDHQSQVLYSLMIDRFNNGNSANDWKINSPEVLDKVDYQGGDLAGITAKIKDGFFADLGITTIWISPITQNPYDAWGQNVNPDTKFSGYHGYWPIYSTVVDKRFGTEEELREMLSTAHNDNMNVILDYVANHLHINSPVLQEHPDWTTELILPDGRENIALWDEQRLTTWFDKHIPTLDLERNEVCEPMTDSALHWVKNFDFDGYRHDACKHIPLNYWRMLTHKMKSAMPERNMWQIGETYGSVELIGSYVKSGMIDSQFDFNLYHTSRDVIVDANRSMRDIAAVVEESEAAYGSHHTMGNITGNHDKPRFISLAGGDMPLWGIDDKAEGWHREVVVGDMDKGHAGLQLLKAIIATVPGVPCIYQGDEYGVPGANDPDNRDMMSFDGYNDYQMKEYAQTQAMMKYRRASMPLMYGDIRTLYVDDAAWVFLRHYMGEWVLVGMNVRDTAKSLRVELPSFAQCGALEVAVATEGASASCLGGGNIEVVLPPYGYAVISK
;
A
#
# COMPACT_ATOMS: atom_id res chain seq x y z
N MET A 1 34.39 11.14 26.14
CA MET A 1 35.24 12.23 25.64
C MET A 1 36.11 11.86 24.42
N LYS A 2 36.34 10.56 24.13
CA LYS A 2 37.06 10.11 22.90
C LYS A 2 36.13 9.94 21.66
N LEU A 3 34.84 9.67 21.85
CA LEU A 3 33.90 9.49 20.74
C LEU A 3 33.55 10.82 20.05
N LYS A 4 33.39 11.93 20.81
CA LYS A 4 33.15 13.27 20.23
C LYS A 4 34.28 13.80 19.37
N SER A 5 35.52 13.40 19.67
CA SER A 5 36.69 13.80 18.89
C SER A 5 36.80 13.06 17.55
N PHE A 6 36.36 11.80 17.51
CA PHE A 6 36.42 10.96 16.31
C PHE A 6 35.33 11.36 15.27
N ILE A 7 34.11 11.64 15.75
CA ILE A 7 33.00 12.11 14.90
C ILE A 7 33.34 13.45 14.24
N GLY A 8 34.03 14.35 14.97
CA GLY A 8 34.49 15.63 14.41
C GLY A 8 35.52 15.52 13.28
N VAL A 9 36.33 14.47 13.27
CA VAL A 9 37.33 14.23 12.23
C VAL A 9 36.69 13.64 10.96
N VAL A 10 35.73 12.75 11.08
CA VAL A 10 35.00 12.17 9.93
C VAL A 10 34.15 13.23 9.23
N VAL A 11 33.43 14.07 9.98
CA VAL A 11 32.65 15.17 9.42
C VAL A 11 33.57 16.24 8.79
N ALA A 12 34.73 16.49 9.39
CA ALA A 12 35.72 17.43 8.82
C ALA A 12 36.38 16.87 7.55
N ALA A 13 36.62 15.56 7.48
CA ALA A 13 37.15 14.89 6.28
C ALA A 13 36.10 14.91 5.14
N MET A 14 34.82 14.61 5.42
CA MET A 14 33.74 14.71 4.43
C MET A 14 33.52 16.16 3.98
N LEU A 15 33.52 17.14 4.88
CA LEU A 15 33.38 18.54 4.51
C LEU A 15 34.57 19.06 3.64
N SER A 16 35.75 18.46 3.82
CA SER A 16 36.93 18.81 3.00
C SER A 16 36.87 18.14 1.60
N PHE A 17 36.28 16.97 1.48
CA PHE A 17 36.10 16.26 0.19
C PHE A 17 34.94 16.82 -0.64
N VAL A 18 33.82 17.18 0.01
CA VAL A 18 32.63 17.78 -0.64
C VAL A 18 32.98 19.05 -1.43
N MET A 19 34.01 19.80 -1.01
CA MET A 19 34.43 21.03 -1.72
C MET A 19 35.17 20.76 -3.04
N VAL A 20 35.64 19.53 -3.29
CA VAL A 20 36.39 19.18 -4.53
C VAL A 20 35.52 18.44 -5.54
N SER A 21 34.51 17.71 -5.09
CA SER A 21 33.61 16.91 -5.95
C SER A 21 32.49 17.72 -6.63
N CYS A 22 32.15 18.91 -6.14
CA CYS A 22 31.01 19.68 -6.66
C CYS A 22 31.15 20.19 -8.11
N ALA A 23 32.28 19.96 -8.78
CA ALA A 23 32.51 20.54 -10.12
C ALA A 23 32.17 19.61 -11.29
N THR A 24 31.82 18.34 -11.06
CA THR A 24 31.63 17.34 -12.16
C THR A 24 30.25 16.74 -12.30
N ASN A 25 29.33 16.97 -11.36
CA ASN A 25 27.99 16.34 -11.38
C ASN A 25 26.84 17.22 -11.89
N GLU A 26 27.12 18.44 -12.40
CA GLU A 26 26.06 19.36 -12.88
C GLU A 26 25.33 18.88 -14.17
N ALA A 27 25.80 17.86 -14.84
CA ALA A 27 25.29 17.49 -16.17
C ALA A 27 24.33 16.28 -16.22
N LYS A 28 24.13 15.57 -15.11
CA LYS A 28 23.44 14.26 -15.12
C LYS A 28 21.96 14.28 -14.74
N PHE A 29 21.35 15.40 -14.40
CA PHE A 29 20.05 15.40 -13.74
C PHE A 29 18.98 16.22 -14.46
N GLU A 30 17.94 15.58 -15.00
CA GLU A 30 16.67 16.23 -15.34
C GLU A 30 15.55 15.71 -14.43
N LEU A 31 14.83 16.65 -13.84
CA LEU A 31 13.67 16.43 -12.98
C LEU A 31 12.39 16.15 -13.77
N GLY A 32 12.35 15.14 -14.54
CA GLY A 32 11.09 14.73 -15.17
C GLY A 32 10.38 13.60 -14.43
N ASP A 33 11.09 12.90 -13.57
CA ASP A 33 10.55 11.78 -12.80
C ASP A 33 11.13 11.77 -11.39
N ASN A 34 10.31 12.18 -10.44
CA ASN A 34 10.67 12.25 -9.02
C ASN A 34 10.38 10.94 -8.26
N SER A 35 9.78 9.96 -8.91
CA SER A 35 9.45 8.69 -8.25
C SER A 35 10.70 7.84 -8.06
N PRO A 36 11.00 7.37 -6.85
CA PRO A 36 12.08 6.42 -6.64
C PRO A 36 11.84 5.14 -7.42
N VAL A 37 12.82 4.75 -8.24
CA VAL A 37 12.75 3.49 -8.99
C VAL A 37 12.88 2.31 -8.03
N VAL A 38 12.04 1.31 -8.20
CA VAL A 38 12.12 0.05 -7.44
C VAL A 38 13.45 -0.64 -7.79
N PRO A 39 14.20 -1.18 -6.80
CA PRO A 39 15.43 -1.90 -7.07
C PRO A 39 15.23 -3.14 -7.95
N LEU A 40 16.25 -3.47 -8.74
CA LEU A 40 16.34 -4.74 -9.45
C LEU A 40 16.69 -5.87 -8.47
N GLY A 41 15.79 -6.83 -8.29
CA GLY A 41 16.10 -8.05 -7.55
C GLY A 41 16.76 -9.08 -8.46
N VAL A 42 17.93 -9.60 -8.07
CA VAL A 42 18.64 -10.66 -8.80
C VAL A 42 18.94 -11.84 -7.90
N THR A 43 18.95 -13.05 -8.48
CA THR A 43 19.36 -14.28 -7.83
C THR A 43 20.58 -14.85 -8.55
N LYS A 44 21.27 -15.82 -7.92
CA LYS A 44 22.34 -16.55 -8.62
C LYS A 44 21.85 -17.11 -9.94
N GLY A 45 22.67 -16.97 -10.98
CA GLY A 45 22.33 -17.29 -12.35
C GLY A 45 21.86 -16.04 -13.11
N GLU A 46 21.01 -16.26 -14.08
CA GLU A 46 20.49 -15.21 -14.98
C GLU A 46 19.08 -14.78 -14.54
N THR A 47 18.87 -13.46 -14.49
CA THR A 47 17.55 -12.85 -14.22
C THR A 47 17.23 -11.85 -15.33
N THR A 48 16.08 -12.00 -15.97
CA THR A 48 15.62 -11.13 -17.05
C THR A 48 14.81 -9.95 -16.52
N HIS A 49 15.02 -8.79 -17.10
CA HIS A 49 14.37 -7.54 -16.74
C HIS A 49 13.86 -6.80 -17.97
N TYR A 50 12.71 -6.13 -17.81
CA TYR A 50 12.15 -5.19 -18.77
C TYR A 50 12.38 -3.76 -18.29
N LEU A 51 12.97 -2.90 -19.12
CA LEU A 51 13.29 -1.52 -18.72
C LEU A 51 12.04 -0.74 -18.27
N THR A 52 10.93 -0.93 -18.98
CA THR A 52 9.64 -0.30 -18.67
C THR A 52 9.03 -0.69 -17.32
N ASP A 53 9.47 -1.80 -16.71
CA ASP A 53 9.06 -2.18 -15.36
C ASP A 53 9.63 -1.23 -14.29
N TYR A 54 10.74 -0.58 -14.61
CA TYR A 54 11.48 0.29 -13.69
C TYR A 54 11.34 1.76 -14.05
N TYR A 55 11.51 2.10 -15.33
CA TYR A 55 11.44 3.47 -15.83
C TYR A 55 10.50 3.57 -17.04
N PRO A 56 9.20 3.86 -16.82
CA PRO A 56 8.18 3.77 -17.86
C PRO A 56 8.31 4.80 -18.98
N GLN A 57 9.02 5.92 -18.77
CA GLN A 57 9.26 6.94 -19.80
C GLN A 57 10.23 6.47 -20.89
N TRP A 58 11.07 5.47 -20.62
CA TRP A 58 12.06 4.96 -21.56
C TRP A 58 11.62 3.60 -22.11
N VAL A 59 11.17 3.60 -23.34
CA VAL A 59 10.76 2.37 -24.05
C VAL A 59 11.97 1.50 -24.38
N GLY A 60 13.17 2.13 -24.50
CA GLY A 60 14.46 1.48 -24.73
C GLY A 60 15.60 2.34 -24.21
N ALA A 61 16.82 1.87 -24.32
CA ALA A 61 18.03 2.54 -23.89
C ALA A 61 19.16 2.40 -24.91
N ASP A 62 20.11 3.35 -24.91
CA ASP A 62 21.30 3.28 -25.76
C ASP A 62 22.25 2.18 -25.26
N LYS A 63 22.32 2.01 -23.95
CA LYS A 63 23.12 0.98 -23.25
C LYS A 63 22.71 0.83 -21.81
N VAL A 64 23.00 -0.35 -21.23
CA VAL A 64 22.98 -0.61 -19.80
C VAL A 64 24.38 -1.04 -19.35
N THR A 65 24.91 -0.42 -18.31
CA THR A 65 26.28 -0.66 -17.84
C THR A 65 26.33 -0.84 -16.33
N SER A 66 27.34 -1.54 -15.83
CA SER A 66 27.69 -1.58 -14.42
C SER A 66 29.22 -1.51 -14.26
N SER A 67 29.67 -0.89 -13.20
CA SER A 67 31.08 -0.94 -12.76
C SER A 67 31.38 -2.14 -11.87
N ASP A 68 30.36 -2.88 -11.46
CA ASP A 68 30.51 -4.05 -10.58
C ASP A 68 30.82 -5.30 -11.38
N GLU A 69 32.04 -5.83 -11.21
CA GLU A 69 32.51 -7.02 -11.92
C GLU A 69 31.71 -8.31 -11.59
N ARG A 70 30.91 -8.29 -10.52
CA ARG A 70 30.01 -9.41 -10.18
C ARG A 70 28.80 -9.52 -11.13
N LEU A 71 28.51 -8.47 -11.89
CA LEU A 71 27.36 -8.39 -12.78
C LEU A 71 27.79 -8.52 -14.25
N THR A 72 27.23 -9.50 -14.92
CA THR A 72 27.33 -9.60 -16.39
C THR A 72 25.99 -9.18 -16.99
N LEU A 73 26.02 -8.17 -17.86
CA LEU A 73 24.84 -7.62 -18.52
C LEU A 73 24.76 -8.13 -19.93
N THR A 74 23.58 -8.63 -20.33
CA THR A 74 23.31 -9.15 -21.67
C THR A 74 22.09 -8.44 -22.24
N ASN A 75 22.26 -7.82 -23.39
CA ASN A 75 21.14 -7.23 -24.15
C ASN A 75 20.33 -8.36 -24.82
N LEU A 76 19.02 -8.42 -24.54
CA LEU A 76 18.10 -9.41 -25.10
C LEU A 76 17.23 -8.84 -26.23
N ALA A 77 17.12 -7.49 -26.30
CA ALA A 77 16.45 -6.76 -27.36
C ALA A 77 17.38 -5.70 -27.94
N GLU A 78 17.30 -5.40 -29.25
CA GLU A 78 18.21 -4.50 -29.93
C GLU A 78 18.41 -3.14 -29.26
N ASP A 79 17.39 -2.67 -28.53
CA ASP A 79 17.32 -1.36 -27.88
C ASP A 79 17.43 -1.42 -26.34
N TRP A 80 17.88 -2.52 -25.76
CA TRP A 80 17.96 -2.72 -24.32
C TRP A 80 16.60 -2.60 -23.57
N SER A 81 15.49 -2.66 -24.26
CA SER A 81 14.16 -2.70 -23.63
C SER A 81 13.97 -3.97 -22.78
N GLU A 82 14.70 -5.02 -23.12
CA GLU A 82 14.82 -6.27 -22.36
C GLU A 82 16.30 -6.63 -22.20
N PHE A 83 16.72 -6.96 -20.99
CA PHE A 83 18.10 -7.33 -20.68
C PHE A 83 18.18 -8.35 -19.55
N ALA A 84 19.27 -9.11 -19.53
CA ALA A 84 19.55 -10.04 -18.46
C ALA A 84 20.72 -9.55 -17.58
N ILE A 85 20.66 -9.86 -16.30
CA ILE A 85 21.74 -9.74 -15.35
C ILE A 85 22.12 -11.15 -14.87
N THR A 86 23.37 -11.54 -15.09
CA THR A 86 23.91 -12.80 -14.59
C THR A 86 24.91 -12.53 -13.48
N THR A 87 24.78 -13.26 -12.35
CA THR A 87 25.69 -13.19 -11.19
C THR A 87 25.86 -14.53 -10.51
N ASP A 88 27.08 -14.79 -9.98
CA ASP A 88 27.37 -15.91 -9.09
C ASP A 88 27.48 -15.51 -7.61
N ALA A 89 27.36 -14.20 -7.33
CA ALA A 89 27.45 -13.66 -5.98
C ALA A 89 26.21 -14.01 -5.13
N ASP A 90 26.41 -14.16 -3.83
CA ASP A 90 25.34 -14.46 -2.87
C ASP A 90 24.57 -13.19 -2.50
N ALA A 91 24.87 -12.56 -1.38
CA ALA A 91 24.21 -11.34 -0.95
C ALA A 91 25.08 -10.11 -1.26
N PHE A 92 24.51 -9.12 -1.96
CA PHE A 92 25.18 -7.87 -2.28
C PHE A 92 24.21 -6.74 -2.58
N VAL A 93 24.72 -5.52 -2.57
CA VAL A 93 24.08 -4.33 -3.12
C VAL A 93 24.99 -3.70 -4.17
N SER A 94 24.41 -3.28 -5.29
CA SER A 94 25.15 -2.73 -6.43
C SER A 94 24.26 -1.78 -7.22
N SER A 95 24.68 -1.36 -8.41
CA SER A 95 23.87 -0.55 -9.32
C SER A 95 24.20 -0.84 -10.78
N VAL A 96 23.22 -0.52 -11.63
CA VAL A 96 23.38 -0.40 -13.07
C VAL A 96 23.06 1.02 -13.49
N GLU A 97 23.73 1.52 -14.52
CA GLU A 97 23.40 2.76 -15.20
C GLU A 97 22.70 2.43 -16.53
N VAL A 98 21.51 3.00 -16.70
CA VAL A 98 20.74 2.95 -17.94
C VAL A 98 20.89 4.29 -18.66
N TRP A 99 21.34 4.27 -19.91
CA TRP A 99 21.63 5.47 -20.68
C TRP A 99 20.62 5.64 -21.83
N HIS A 100 20.07 6.84 -21.96
CA HIS A 100 19.17 7.21 -23.05
C HIS A 100 19.37 8.68 -23.44
N ASP A 101 19.62 8.97 -24.72
CA ASP A 101 19.90 10.33 -25.24
C ASP A 101 20.93 11.11 -24.44
N GLY A 102 22.02 10.43 -24.03
CA GLY A 102 23.12 11.03 -23.26
C GLY A 102 22.81 11.30 -21.77
N LYS A 103 21.65 10.88 -21.28
CA LYS A 103 21.26 10.91 -19.86
C LYS A 103 21.46 9.56 -19.23
N ALA A 104 21.73 9.51 -17.95
CA ALA A 104 21.87 8.27 -17.18
C ALA A 104 20.91 8.25 -15.99
N LEU A 105 20.29 7.09 -15.79
CA LEU A 105 19.50 6.74 -14.62
C LEU A 105 20.21 5.59 -13.90
N SER A 106 20.40 5.70 -12.59
CA SER A 106 20.96 4.61 -11.80
C SER A 106 19.83 3.80 -11.16
N ILE A 107 19.87 2.48 -11.34
CA ILE A 107 18.96 1.55 -10.69
C ILE A 107 19.76 0.67 -9.76
N VAL A 108 19.36 0.59 -8.49
CA VAL A 108 20.00 -0.27 -7.48
C VAL A 108 19.73 -1.73 -7.81
N VAL A 109 20.75 -2.58 -7.70
CA VAL A 109 20.68 -4.03 -7.85
C VAL A 109 20.83 -4.70 -6.49
N LEU A 110 19.85 -5.50 -6.14
CA LEU A 110 19.81 -6.24 -4.88
C LEU A 110 20.02 -7.74 -5.14
N GLY A 111 21.19 -8.26 -4.80
CA GLY A 111 21.52 -9.68 -4.92
C GLY A 111 21.18 -10.47 -3.67
N GLY A 112 20.68 -11.70 -3.85
CA GLY A 112 20.43 -12.64 -2.78
C GLY A 112 19.25 -12.27 -1.87
N LYS A 113 19.20 -12.95 -0.71
CA LYS A 113 18.10 -12.78 0.26
C LYS A 113 18.41 -11.69 1.27
N ARG A 114 17.35 -11.07 1.81
CA ARG A 114 17.42 -10.26 3.02
C ARG A 114 17.66 -11.20 4.22
N ASP A 115 18.56 -10.80 5.13
CA ASP A 115 18.73 -11.45 6.42
C ASP A 115 17.79 -10.78 7.43
N THR A 116 16.62 -11.37 7.65
CA THR A 116 15.61 -10.86 8.57
C THR A 116 15.90 -11.15 10.04
N GLU A 117 16.77 -12.12 10.33
CA GLU A 117 17.07 -12.53 11.70
C GLU A 117 18.24 -11.74 12.31
N GLY A 118 19.25 -11.39 11.52
CA GLY A 118 20.51 -10.83 12.02
C GLY A 118 20.84 -9.43 11.53
N SER A 119 20.48 -9.08 10.31
CA SER A 119 20.92 -7.86 9.64
C SER A 119 19.83 -6.79 9.61
N TYR A 120 19.96 -5.81 10.49
CA TYR A 120 19.03 -4.67 10.61
C TYR A 120 19.83 -3.36 10.70
N MET A 121 19.37 -2.31 10.01
CA MET A 121 19.93 -0.97 10.09
C MET A 121 18.84 0.08 10.31
N SER A 122 19.19 1.19 10.94
CA SER A 122 18.28 2.31 11.20
C SER A 122 18.96 3.66 11.05
N SER A 123 18.20 4.66 10.60
CA SER A 123 18.64 6.05 10.57
C SER A 123 18.62 6.64 11.99
N VAL A 124 19.76 7.16 12.46
CA VAL A 124 19.91 7.62 13.85
C VAL A 124 20.05 9.13 13.97
N GLY A 125 20.18 9.86 12.87
CA GLY A 125 20.24 11.31 12.87
C GLY A 125 20.87 11.90 11.62
N VAL A 126 20.86 13.22 11.54
CA VAL A 126 21.52 13.99 10.49
C VAL A 126 22.34 15.12 11.11
N GLU A 127 23.57 15.33 10.63
CA GLU A 127 24.46 16.39 11.10
C GLU A 127 25.25 16.98 9.94
N GLY A 128 25.13 18.28 9.73
CA GLY A 128 25.84 18.98 8.65
C GLY A 128 25.51 18.47 7.24
N GLY A 129 24.29 18.00 7.00
CA GLY A 129 23.89 17.41 5.72
C GLY A 129 24.34 15.96 5.52
N VAL A 130 24.90 15.32 6.55
CA VAL A 130 25.30 13.90 6.52
C VAL A 130 24.31 13.08 7.33
N VAL A 131 23.65 12.14 6.68
CA VAL A 131 22.78 11.14 7.32
C VAL A 131 23.65 10.07 7.99
N LYS A 132 23.29 9.71 9.22
CA LYS A 132 23.93 8.63 9.98
C LYS A 132 22.99 7.46 10.11
N VAL A 133 23.51 6.26 9.78
CA VAL A 133 22.81 4.98 9.90
C VAL A 133 23.66 4.05 10.75
N GLU A 134 23.02 3.35 11.68
CA GLU A 134 23.64 2.32 12.50
C GLU A 134 23.03 0.95 12.16
N ALA A 135 23.92 -0.05 12.04
CA ALA A 135 23.56 -1.42 11.74
C ALA A 135 23.86 -2.36 12.93
N THR A 136 23.15 -3.47 13.01
CA THR A 136 23.33 -4.49 14.06
C THR A 136 24.57 -5.35 13.85
N GLN A 137 25.07 -5.40 12.63
CA GLN A 137 26.24 -6.18 12.22
C GLN A 137 27.19 -5.31 11.37
N PRO A 138 28.47 -5.73 11.20
CA PRO A 138 29.39 -5.03 10.31
C PRO A 138 28.83 -4.96 8.88
N VAL A 139 28.85 -3.74 8.36
CA VAL A 139 28.44 -3.45 6.98
C VAL A 139 29.61 -3.78 6.07
N LYS A 140 29.37 -4.60 5.05
CA LYS A 140 30.37 -4.95 4.02
C LYS A 140 30.38 -3.93 2.89
N GLU A 141 29.18 -3.54 2.47
CA GLU A 141 29.00 -2.58 1.38
C GLU A 141 27.66 -1.82 1.53
N ALA A 142 27.62 -0.62 0.99
CA ALA A 142 26.43 0.21 0.97
C ALA A 142 26.34 1.01 -0.35
N VAL A 143 25.12 1.20 -0.82
CA VAL A 143 24.76 2.04 -1.97
C VAL A 143 23.69 3.02 -1.51
N ALA A 144 23.90 4.30 -1.77
CA ALA A 144 22.87 5.31 -1.55
C ALA A 144 22.52 6.00 -2.88
N VAL A 145 21.24 6.33 -3.03
CA VAL A 145 20.73 7.05 -4.20
C VAL A 145 19.90 8.26 -3.75
N TRP A 146 20.02 9.35 -4.51
CA TRP A 146 19.15 10.51 -4.43
C TRP A 146 18.48 10.70 -5.78
N GLN A 147 17.13 10.67 -5.80
CA GLN A 147 16.35 10.79 -7.05
C GLN A 147 16.92 9.92 -8.17
N ASN A 148 17.16 8.64 -7.91
CA ASN A 148 17.71 7.67 -8.87
C ASN A 148 19.12 8.00 -9.40
N ASN A 149 19.91 8.76 -8.66
CA ASN A 149 21.34 8.98 -8.92
C ASN A 149 22.17 8.48 -7.75
N ILE A 150 23.27 7.79 -8.05
CA ILE A 150 24.21 7.33 -7.03
C ILE A 150 24.77 8.51 -6.27
N ILE A 151 24.77 8.41 -4.96
CA ILE A 151 25.52 9.29 -4.06
C ILE A 151 26.93 8.69 -3.92
N GLU A 152 27.95 9.41 -4.38
CA GLU A 152 29.34 8.95 -4.31
C GLU A 152 29.91 9.04 -2.88
N ASP A 153 29.46 10.04 -2.09
CA ASP A 153 29.92 10.31 -0.75
C ASP A 153 29.22 9.41 0.29
N VAL A 154 29.50 8.11 0.24
CA VAL A 154 29.07 7.08 1.20
C VAL A 154 30.30 6.53 1.92
N VAL A 155 30.31 6.60 3.25
CA VAL A 155 31.39 6.05 4.09
C VAL A 155 30.85 4.95 4.97
N VAL A 156 31.51 3.80 4.95
CA VAL A 156 31.19 2.63 5.80
C VAL A 156 32.33 2.39 6.78
N GLU A 157 32.02 2.41 8.08
CA GLU A 157 32.98 2.14 9.16
C GLU A 157 32.35 1.16 10.19
N GLY A 158 32.71 -0.12 10.10
CA GLY A 158 32.20 -1.14 11.00
C GLY A 158 30.68 -1.30 10.83
N ASN A 159 29.91 -0.92 11.84
CA ASN A 159 28.44 -0.97 11.83
C ASN A 159 27.79 0.35 11.42
N SER A 160 28.56 1.36 11.06
CA SER A 160 28.04 2.71 10.77
C SER A 160 28.15 3.02 9.29
N ILE A 161 27.13 3.69 8.76
CA ILE A 161 27.10 4.25 7.40
C ILE A 161 26.87 5.76 7.53
N ALA A 162 27.65 6.57 6.81
CA ALA A 162 27.43 7.99 6.69
C ALA A 162 27.22 8.35 5.21
N VAL A 163 26.13 9.05 4.90
CA VAL A 163 25.72 9.42 3.55
C VAL A 163 25.58 10.94 3.46
N ALA A 164 26.36 11.59 2.63
CA ALA A 164 26.25 13.03 2.40
C ALA A 164 25.08 13.33 1.43
N ILE A 165 24.13 14.15 1.87
CA ILE A 165 23.05 14.62 1.00
C ILE A 165 23.64 15.53 -0.07
N PRO A 166 23.35 15.30 -1.38
CA PRO A 166 23.86 16.12 -2.46
C PRO A 166 23.46 17.60 -2.30
N VAL A 167 24.40 18.53 -2.48
CA VAL A 167 24.16 19.97 -2.29
C VAL A 167 23.01 20.48 -3.19
N ILE A 168 22.88 19.92 -4.40
CA ILE A 168 21.81 20.27 -5.33
C ILE A 168 20.40 19.94 -4.79
N ALA A 169 20.27 19.03 -3.83
CA ALA A 169 18.98 18.68 -3.24
C ALA A 169 18.25 19.88 -2.61
N LYS A 170 18.99 20.93 -2.22
CA LYS A 170 18.42 22.19 -1.70
C LYS A 170 17.55 22.94 -2.71
N ASP A 171 17.77 22.70 -4.00
CA ASP A 171 17.06 23.39 -5.08
C ASP A 171 15.70 22.72 -5.39
N TYR A 172 15.41 21.59 -4.72
CA TYR A 172 14.21 20.78 -4.92
C TYR A 172 13.28 20.82 -3.71
N ALA A 173 12.06 21.23 -3.94
CA ALA A 173 11.06 21.36 -2.88
C ALA A 173 10.74 20.01 -2.20
N ARG A 174 10.80 18.89 -2.94
CA ARG A 174 10.68 17.54 -2.41
C ARG A 174 11.59 16.61 -3.19
N SER A 175 12.31 15.74 -2.47
CA SER A 175 13.16 14.69 -3.05
C SER A 175 13.35 13.57 -2.03
N VAL A 176 14.03 12.49 -2.42
CA VAL A 176 14.17 11.28 -1.58
C VAL A 176 15.60 10.77 -1.64
N VAL A 177 16.14 10.39 -0.48
CA VAL A 177 17.35 9.56 -0.36
C VAL A 177 16.94 8.14 0.01
N ARG A 178 17.52 7.14 -0.65
CA ARG A 178 17.40 5.73 -0.27
C ARG A 178 18.79 5.14 -0.01
N ILE A 179 18.92 4.31 1.02
CA ILE A 179 20.18 3.69 1.43
C ILE A 179 19.98 2.18 1.51
N PHE A 180 20.86 1.46 0.86
CA PHE A 180 20.86 -0.01 0.81
C PHE A 180 22.23 -0.51 1.28
N ALA A 181 22.23 -1.62 2.01
CA ALA A 181 23.49 -2.20 2.50
C ALA A 181 23.40 -3.73 2.59
N ALA A 182 24.59 -4.37 2.61
CA ALA A 182 24.74 -5.79 2.85
C ALA A 182 25.85 -6.05 3.88
N SER A 183 25.67 -7.13 4.67
CA SER A 183 26.67 -7.77 5.52
C SER A 183 27.24 -9.00 4.82
N GLU A 184 28.14 -9.75 5.49
CA GLU A 184 28.56 -11.06 5.01
C GLU A 184 27.43 -12.11 5.06
N GLY A 185 26.43 -11.92 5.95
CA GLY A 185 25.34 -12.88 6.17
C GLY A 185 24.12 -12.67 5.28
N GLY A 186 23.96 -11.46 4.70
CA GLY A 186 22.79 -11.12 3.92
C GLY A 186 22.60 -9.62 3.76
N ARG A 187 21.53 -9.23 3.05
CA ARG A 187 21.17 -7.82 2.90
C ARG A 187 20.43 -7.31 4.15
N PHE A 188 20.65 -6.04 4.48
CA PHE A 188 19.83 -5.32 5.46
C PHE A 188 18.47 -4.91 4.87
N ASN A 189 17.57 -4.39 5.71
CA ASN A 189 16.48 -3.52 5.28
C ASN A 189 17.04 -2.30 4.55
N ASP A 190 16.22 -1.61 3.76
CA ASP A 190 16.58 -0.32 3.19
C ASP A 190 16.11 0.84 4.09
N ILE A 191 16.66 2.02 3.87
CA ILE A 191 16.27 3.28 4.51
C ILE A 191 15.70 4.21 3.45
N LEU A 192 14.55 4.83 3.71
CA LEU A 192 13.92 5.83 2.86
C LEU A 192 13.79 7.15 3.65
N LEU A 193 14.34 8.23 3.11
CA LEU A 193 14.33 9.53 3.76
C LEU A 193 13.75 10.60 2.82
N PRO A 194 12.53 11.11 3.08
CA PRO A 194 12.03 12.27 2.37
C PRO A 194 12.82 13.51 2.74
N LEU A 195 13.15 14.32 1.73
CA LEU A 195 13.86 15.60 1.88
C LEU A 195 12.94 16.76 1.49
N GLU A 196 13.04 17.86 2.21
CA GLU A 196 12.50 19.15 1.87
C GLU A 196 13.63 20.18 1.73
N TYR A 197 13.81 20.72 0.52
CA TYR A 197 14.94 21.60 0.18
C TYR A 197 16.28 21.07 0.73
N GLY A 198 16.55 19.78 0.51
CA GLY A 198 17.78 19.10 0.94
C GLY A 198 17.86 18.78 2.44
N ASN A 199 16.86 19.12 3.24
CA ASN A 199 16.79 18.74 4.64
C ASN A 199 15.94 17.50 4.83
N VAL A 200 16.39 16.55 5.66
CA VAL A 200 15.59 15.36 6.00
C VAL A 200 14.34 15.80 6.74
N VAL A 201 13.19 15.31 6.30
CA VAL A 201 11.91 15.54 6.99
C VAL A 201 11.88 14.68 8.25
N THR A 202 11.86 15.32 9.40
CA THR A 202 11.84 14.64 10.71
C THR A 202 10.55 14.85 11.48
N GLU A 203 9.69 15.77 11.02
CA GLU A 203 8.45 16.08 11.70
C GLU A 203 7.23 15.82 10.81
N ALA A 204 6.22 15.15 11.38
CA ALA A 204 5.00 14.75 10.66
C ALA A 204 4.21 15.95 10.07
N LYS A 205 4.32 17.15 10.66
CA LYS A 205 3.68 18.37 10.13
C LYS A 205 4.22 18.81 8.76
N ASP A 206 5.45 18.37 8.41
CA ASP A 206 6.13 18.70 7.16
C ASP A 206 5.87 17.65 6.06
N ILE A 207 5.06 16.63 6.35
CA ILE A 207 4.59 15.63 5.40
C ILE A 207 3.58 16.26 4.44
N ARG A 208 3.72 15.92 3.16
CA ARG A 208 2.86 16.43 2.08
C ARG A 208 1.82 15.40 1.68
N ARG A 209 0.74 15.86 1.07
CA ARG A 209 -0.35 15.02 0.54
C ARG A 209 0.15 13.91 -0.40
N GLN A 210 1.20 14.16 -1.17
CA GLN A 210 1.78 13.22 -2.12
C GLN A 210 2.81 12.24 -1.53
N ASP A 211 3.08 12.29 -0.23
CA ASP A 211 3.98 11.34 0.45
C ASP A 211 3.22 10.05 0.78
N HIS A 212 3.28 9.06 -0.11
CA HIS A 212 2.40 7.89 -0.09
C HIS A 212 2.55 7.01 1.16
N GLN A 213 3.74 6.93 1.76
CA GLN A 213 3.99 6.18 3.00
C GLN A 213 3.20 6.72 4.21
N SER A 214 2.78 7.98 4.14
CA SER A 214 2.04 8.66 5.21
C SER A 214 0.53 8.49 5.12
N GLN A 215 0.03 7.89 4.05
CA GLN A 215 -1.41 7.84 3.78
C GLN A 215 -2.15 6.95 4.79
N VAL A 216 -3.42 7.30 5.00
CA VAL A 216 -4.45 6.51 5.66
C VAL A 216 -5.64 6.48 4.73
N LEU A 217 -5.94 5.30 4.21
CA LEU A 217 -7.01 5.09 3.24
C LEU A 217 -8.35 4.87 3.93
N TYR A 218 -9.41 5.40 3.32
CA TYR A 218 -10.79 5.06 3.63
C TYR A 218 -11.50 4.58 2.36
N SER A 219 -11.96 3.35 2.36
CA SER A 219 -12.67 2.71 1.25
C SER A 219 -14.17 2.85 1.44
N LEU A 220 -14.86 3.38 0.44
CA LEU A 220 -16.31 3.53 0.48
C LEU A 220 -16.98 3.14 -0.84
N MET A 221 -18.21 2.63 -0.72
CA MET A 221 -19.15 2.46 -1.83
C MET A 221 -20.04 3.68 -1.90
N ILE A 222 -20.03 4.41 -3.01
CA ILE A 222 -20.75 5.67 -3.18
C ILE A 222 -22.24 5.51 -2.83
N ASP A 223 -22.89 4.51 -3.44
CA ASP A 223 -24.32 4.24 -3.23
C ASP A 223 -24.69 3.95 -1.77
N ARG A 224 -23.72 3.46 -0.97
CA ARG A 224 -23.92 3.00 0.42
C ARG A 224 -23.34 3.94 1.46
N PHE A 225 -22.86 5.12 1.05
CA PHE A 225 -22.18 6.01 1.96
C PHE A 225 -23.10 7.11 2.50
N ASN A 226 -23.45 8.10 1.71
CA ASN A 226 -24.31 9.20 2.14
C ASN A 226 -25.09 9.77 0.96
N ASN A 227 -26.40 9.98 1.13
CA ASN A 227 -27.26 10.62 0.14
C ASN A 227 -27.24 12.15 0.36
N GLY A 228 -26.62 12.88 -0.55
CA GLY A 228 -26.54 14.35 -0.51
C GLY A 228 -27.50 15.05 -1.47
N ASN A 229 -28.01 14.33 -2.48
CA ASN A 229 -28.88 14.90 -3.52
C ASN A 229 -29.99 13.91 -3.90
N SER A 230 -31.11 13.95 -3.20
CA SER A 230 -32.24 13.05 -3.47
C SER A 230 -32.89 13.22 -4.86
N ALA A 231 -32.46 14.19 -5.66
CA ALA A 231 -32.98 14.37 -7.01
C ALA A 231 -32.38 13.37 -8.02
N ASN A 232 -31.27 12.73 -7.69
CA ASN A 232 -30.64 11.69 -8.50
C ASN A 232 -30.98 10.26 -8.01
N ASP A 233 -31.73 10.13 -6.92
CA ASP A 233 -32.17 8.84 -6.40
C ASP A 233 -32.86 8.00 -7.49
N TRP A 234 -32.46 6.75 -7.57
CA TRP A 234 -33.01 5.85 -8.56
C TRP A 234 -33.08 4.43 -8.02
N LYS A 235 -34.11 3.70 -8.46
CA LYS A 235 -34.26 2.26 -8.20
C LYS A 235 -34.76 1.56 -9.44
N ILE A 236 -34.43 0.28 -9.59
CA ILE A 236 -34.94 -0.55 -10.70
C ILE A 236 -36.46 -0.72 -10.56
N ASN A 237 -36.99 -0.79 -9.33
CA ASN A 237 -38.40 -0.96 -9.04
C ASN A 237 -39.00 -2.23 -9.73
N SER A 238 -38.22 -3.30 -9.78
CA SER A 238 -38.63 -4.59 -10.35
C SER A 238 -38.84 -5.61 -9.23
N PRO A 239 -39.85 -6.49 -9.32
CA PRO A 239 -40.02 -7.58 -8.38
C PRO A 239 -38.88 -8.63 -8.45
N GLU A 240 -38.04 -8.56 -9.50
CA GLU A 240 -36.87 -9.44 -9.65
C GLU A 240 -35.67 -8.94 -8.87
N VAL A 241 -35.72 -7.74 -8.26
CA VAL A 241 -34.60 -7.13 -7.52
C VAL A 241 -35.03 -6.82 -6.09
N LEU A 242 -34.41 -7.47 -5.14
CA LEU A 242 -34.62 -7.19 -3.72
C LEU A 242 -33.98 -5.85 -3.34
N ASP A 243 -34.60 -5.14 -2.39
CA ASP A 243 -34.13 -3.80 -1.95
C ASP A 243 -32.66 -3.79 -1.51
N LYS A 244 -32.18 -4.85 -0.84
CA LYS A 244 -30.80 -5.01 -0.38
C LYS A 244 -29.76 -4.93 -1.51
N VAL A 245 -30.11 -5.30 -2.73
CA VAL A 245 -29.26 -5.30 -3.93
C VAL A 245 -29.69 -4.31 -4.99
N ASP A 246 -30.50 -3.32 -4.60
CA ASP A 246 -30.84 -2.16 -5.42
C ASP A 246 -30.16 -0.90 -4.90
N TYR A 247 -30.16 0.17 -5.66
CA TYR A 247 -29.60 1.46 -5.26
C TYR A 247 -30.22 1.98 -3.96
N GLN A 248 -29.39 2.59 -3.09
CA GLN A 248 -29.83 3.20 -1.83
C GLN A 248 -29.68 4.73 -1.83
N GLY A 249 -29.14 5.32 -2.90
CA GLY A 249 -29.13 6.76 -3.13
C GLY A 249 -27.90 7.51 -2.61
N GLY A 250 -26.85 6.82 -2.16
CA GLY A 250 -25.59 7.47 -1.88
C GLY A 250 -24.95 8.05 -3.14
N ASP A 251 -24.30 9.23 -3.02
CA ASP A 251 -23.86 10.02 -4.16
C ASP A 251 -22.62 10.89 -3.89
N LEU A 252 -22.09 11.53 -4.93
CA LEU A 252 -20.91 12.42 -4.86
C LEU A 252 -21.18 13.66 -3.98
N ALA A 253 -22.39 14.17 -3.99
CA ALA A 253 -22.80 15.31 -3.14
C ALA A 253 -22.77 14.91 -1.66
N GLY A 254 -23.16 13.67 -1.34
CA GLY A 254 -23.10 13.11 0.00
C GLY A 254 -21.68 12.94 0.50
N ILE A 255 -20.76 12.48 -0.35
CA ILE A 255 -19.33 12.40 0.00
C ILE A 255 -18.79 13.82 0.26
N THR A 256 -19.11 14.79 -0.64
CA THR A 256 -18.71 16.20 -0.48
C THR A 256 -19.20 16.78 0.84
N ALA A 257 -20.45 16.47 1.24
CA ALA A 257 -20.99 16.91 2.53
C ALA A 257 -20.18 16.35 3.71
N LYS A 258 -19.76 15.08 3.66
CA LYS A 258 -18.96 14.43 4.72
C LYS A 258 -17.50 14.90 4.76
N ILE A 259 -16.94 15.35 3.65
CA ILE A 259 -15.66 16.05 3.65
C ILE A 259 -15.82 17.41 4.37
N LYS A 260 -16.84 18.19 4.01
CA LYS A 260 -17.10 19.52 4.57
C LYS A 260 -17.45 19.51 6.05
N ASP A 261 -18.09 18.46 6.58
CA ASP A 261 -18.41 18.35 8.00
C ASP A 261 -17.24 17.82 8.85
N GLY A 262 -16.11 17.46 8.21
CA GLY A 262 -14.89 17.03 8.86
C GLY A 262 -14.82 15.56 9.19
N PHE A 263 -15.77 14.71 8.80
CA PHE A 263 -15.81 13.28 9.12
C PHE A 263 -14.49 12.55 8.86
N PHE A 264 -13.93 12.71 7.67
CA PHE A 264 -12.68 12.04 7.30
C PHE A 264 -11.46 12.61 8.04
N ALA A 265 -11.38 13.93 8.18
CA ALA A 265 -10.30 14.59 8.89
C ALA A 265 -10.30 14.21 10.38
N ASP A 266 -11.49 14.11 10.99
CA ASP A 266 -11.66 13.68 12.38
C ASP A 266 -11.23 12.24 12.62
N LEU A 267 -11.40 11.35 11.66
CA LEU A 267 -10.88 9.99 11.70
C LEU A 267 -9.38 9.89 11.42
N GLY A 268 -8.75 10.96 10.92
CA GLY A 268 -7.34 10.94 10.52
C GLY A 268 -7.11 10.39 9.11
N ILE A 269 -8.14 10.33 8.27
CA ILE A 269 -8.05 9.88 6.88
C ILE A 269 -7.32 10.92 6.03
N THR A 270 -6.52 10.45 5.07
CA THR A 270 -5.78 11.30 4.12
C THR A 270 -6.09 10.98 2.67
N THR A 271 -6.66 9.80 2.40
CA THR A 271 -7.00 9.38 1.05
C THR A 271 -8.35 8.68 1.05
N ILE A 272 -9.26 9.11 0.19
CA ILE A 272 -10.58 8.50 0.00
C ILE A 272 -10.50 7.62 -1.26
N TRP A 273 -10.79 6.32 -1.11
CA TRP A 273 -11.02 5.41 -2.23
C TRP A 273 -12.51 5.29 -2.44
N ILE A 274 -13.02 5.82 -3.56
CA ILE A 274 -14.42 5.72 -3.97
C ILE A 274 -14.62 4.54 -4.91
N SER A 275 -15.75 3.84 -4.79
CA SER A 275 -16.16 2.79 -5.75
C SER A 275 -16.28 3.34 -7.18
N PRO A 276 -16.35 2.47 -8.23
CA PRO A 276 -16.38 2.95 -9.61
C PRO A 276 -17.57 3.89 -9.88
N ILE A 277 -17.29 4.99 -10.59
CA ILE A 277 -18.28 6.03 -10.94
C ILE A 277 -18.76 5.93 -12.39
N THR A 278 -18.25 4.97 -13.14
CA THR A 278 -18.57 4.77 -14.56
C THR A 278 -20.02 4.34 -14.75
N GLN A 279 -20.63 4.75 -15.87
CA GLN A 279 -22.01 4.43 -16.20
C GLN A 279 -22.26 2.92 -16.23
N ASN A 280 -23.14 2.46 -15.35
CA ASN A 280 -23.63 1.07 -15.24
C ASN A 280 -24.98 0.87 -15.93
N PRO A 281 -25.45 -0.38 -16.15
CA PRO A 281 -26.77 -0.65 -16.75
C PRO A 281 -27.91 -0.08 -15.90
N TYR A 282 -29.00 0.25 -16.56
CA TYR A 282 -30.25 0.68 -15.92
C TYR A 282 -31.19 -0.51 -15.59
N ASP A 283 -30.91 -1.69 -16.10
CA ASP A 283 -31.63 -2.94 -15.88
C ASP A 283 -30.86 -3.85 -14.93
N ALA A 284 -31.50 -4.92 -14.49
CA ALA A 284 -30.97 -5.87 -13.52
C ALA A 284 -30.25 -7.01 -14.22
N TRP A 285 -29.09 -7.39 -13.67
CA TRP A 285 -28.22 -8.45 -14.19
C TRP A 285 -27.73 -9.39 -13.08
N GLY A 286 -27.02 -10.43 -13.47
CA GLY A 286 -26.61 -11.47 -12.54
C GLY A 286 -27.81 -12.25 -12.00
N GLN A 287 -27.56 -13.28 -11.23
CA GLN A 287 -28.60 -14.09 -10.63
C GLN A 287 -28.13 -14.71 -9.32
N ASN A 288 -28.82 -14.38 -8.24
CA ASN A 288 -28.73 -15.16 -7.01
C ASN A 288 -29.90 -16.17 -6.99
N VAL A 289 -29.62 -17.39 -6.61
CA VAL A 289 -30.64 -18.47 -6.69
C VAL A 289 -31.52 -18.54 -5.44
N ASN A 290 -30.96 -18.21 -4.28
CA ASN A 290 -31.66 -18.28 -3.00
C ASN A 290 -31.23 -17.17 -2.03
N PRO A 291 -32.01 -16.10 -1.85
CA PRO A 291 -33.32 -15.84 -2.53
C PRO A 291 -33.14 -15.63 -4.04
N ASP A 292 -34.22 -15.89 -4.80
CA ASP A 292 -34.24 -15.58 -6.24
C ASP A 292 -34.26 -14.07 -6.45
N THR A 293 -33.11 -13.50 -6.91
CA THR A 293 -32.98 -12.07 -7.17
C THR A 293 -31.88 -11.77 -8.18
N LYS A 294 -32.10 -10.75 -8.99
CA LYS A 294 -31.07 -10.09 -9.78
C LYS A 294 -30.51 -8.90 -8.99
N PHE A 295 -29.46 -8.29 -9.52
CA PHE A 295 -28.78 -7.15 -8.92
C PHE A 295 -28.89 -5.92 -9.82
N SER A 296 -28.99 -4.74 -9.22
CA SER A 296 -28.72 -3.48 -9.92
C SER A 296 -27.21 -3.22 -10.00
N GLY A 297 -26.81 -2.26 -10.83
CA GLY A 297 -25.40 -1.84 -10.94
C GLY A 297 -24.92 -0.88 -9.83
N TYR A 298 -25.56 -0.90 -8.65
CA TYR A 298 -25.27 0.03 -7.53
C TYR A 298 -23.81 0.06 -7.09
N HIS A 299 -23.12 -1.05 -7.30
CA HIS A 299 -21.71 -1.21 -6.90
C HIS A 299 -20.71 -0.57 -7.87
N GLY A 300 -21.13 -0.25 -9.11
CA GLY A 300 -20.29 0.41 -10.11
C GLY A 300 -19.44 -0.52 -10.99
N TYR A 301 -19.38 -1.83 -10.71
CA TYR A 301 -18.45 -2.77 -11.37
C TYR A 301 -18.91 -3.32 -12.73
N TRP A 302 -19.97 -2.79 -13.34
CA TRP A 302 -20.47 -3.22 -14.65
C TRP A 302 -20.46 -2.10 -15.69
N PRO A 303 -19.27 -1.57 -16.05
CA PRO A 303 -19.18 -0.39 -16.89
C PRO A 303 -19.74 -0.64 -18.30
N ILE A 304 -20.73 0.15 -18.72
CA ILE A 304 -21.18 0.27 -20.12
C ILE A 304 -20.30 1.28 -20.84
N TYR A 305 -20.01 2.40 -20.19
CA TYR A 305 -19.11 3.44 -20.69
C TYR A 305 -17.99 3.68 -19.68
N SER A 306 -16.76 3.48 -20.10
CA SER A 306 -15.58 3.60 -19.20
C SER A 306 -15.18 5.05 -18.90
N THR A 307 -15.77 6.05 -19.57
CA THR A 307 -15.38 7.48 -19.47
C THR A 307 -16.55 8.42 -19.17
N VAL A 308 -17.70 7.87 -18.76
CA VAL A 308 -18.92 8.66 -18.47
C VAL A 308 -19.30 8.46 -17.01
N VAL A 309 -19.51 9.55 -16.28
CA VAL A 309 -20.02 9.50 -14.90
C VAL A 309 -21.46 8.98 -14.88
N ASP A 310 -21.73 8.03 -14.01
CA ASP A 310 -23.09 7.52 -13.78
C ASP A 310 -23.93 8.59 -13.09
N LYS A 311 -25.00 9.00 -13.74
CA LYS A 311 -25.88 10.09 -13.26
C LYS A 311 -26.57 9.78 -11.94
N ARG A 312 -26.65 8.51 -11.55
CA ARG A 312 -27.19 8.07 -10.26
C ARG A 312 -26.24 8.38 -9.11
N PHE A 313 -24.94 8.53 -9.42
CA PHE A 313 -23.93 8.98 -8.45
C PHE A 313 -23.69 10.48 -8.50
N GLY A 314 -24.07 11.16 -9.59
CA GLY A 314 -23.93 12.59 -9.73
C GLY A 314 -23.53 13.07 -11.11
N THR A 315 -23.15 14.33 -11.20
CA THR A 315 -22.68 15.00 -12.42
C THR A 315 -21.16 15.16 -12.41
N GLU A 316 -20.58 15.54 -13.55
CA GLU A 316 -19.15 15.89 -13.63
C GLU A 316 -18.83 17.13 -12.76
N GLU A 317 -19.75 18.07 -12.62
CA GLU A 317 -19.61 19.24 -11.77
C GLU A 317 -19.53 18.86 -10.29
N GLU A 318 -20.41 17.96 -9.83
CA GLU A 318 -20.38 17.42 -8.46
C GLU A 318 -19.10 16.61 -8.21
N LEU A 319 -18.61 15.87 -9.21
CA LEU A 319 -17.30 15.18 -9.12
C LEU A 319 -16.15 16.17 -8.93
N ARG A 320 -16.12 17.26 -9.73
CA ARG A 320 -15.08 18.30 -9.60
C ARG A 320 -15.17 19.03 -8.26
N GLU A 321 -16.38 19.28 -7.76
CA GLU A 321 -16.58 19.86 -6.43
C GLU A 321 -16.06 18.94 -5.33
N MET A 322 -16.35 17.63 -5.39
CA MET A 322 -15.86 16.65 -4.41
C MET A 322 -14.33 16.61 -4.39
N LEU A 323 -13.69 16.50 -5.56
CA LEU A 323 -12.23 16.46 -5.67
C LEU A 323 -11.58 17.74 -5.13
N SER A 324 -12.08 18.91 -5.54
CA SER A 324 -11.55 20.19 -5.05
C SER A 324 -11.76 20.38 -3.55
N THR A 325 -12.88 19.90 -3.00
CA THR A 325 -13.15 19.95 -1.56
C THR A 325 -12.17 19.08 -0.80
N ALA A 326 -11.90 17.84 -1.26
CA ALA A 326 -10.93 16.94 -0.65
C ALA A 326 -9.51 17.54 -0.68
N HIS A 327 -9.09 18.10 -1.81
CA HIS A 327 -7.77 18.74 -1.94
C HIS A 327 -7.59 19.95 -1.02
N ASN A 328 -8.66 20.78 -0.86
CA ASN A 328 -8.63 21.92 0.06
C ASN A 328 -8.48 21.48 1.52
N ASP A 329 -8.94 20.28 1.87
CA ASP A 329 -8.76 19.66 3.19
C ASP A 329 -7.51 18.78 3.27
N ASN A 330 -6.59 18.93 2.30
CA ASN A 330 -5.32 18.18 2.23
C ASN A 330 -5.52 16.65 2.16
N MET A 331 -6.59 16.19 1.51
CA MET A 331 -6.90 14.79 1.25
C MET A 331 -6.74 14.45 -0.23
N ASN A 332 -6.34 13.20 -0.51
CA ASN A 332 -6.33 12.61 -1.85
C ASN A 332 -7.66 11.91 -2.12
N VAL A 333 -7.98 11.75 -3.41
CA VAL A 333 -9.06 10.87 -3.86
C VAL A 333 -8.53 9.96 -4.96
N ILE A 334 -8.66 8.64 -4.76
CA ILE A 334 -8.35 7.64 -5.78
C ILE A 334 -9.65 6.99 -6.29
N LEU A 335 -9.68 6.76 -7.59
CA LEU A 335 -10.82 6.16 -8.28
C LEU A 335 -10.67 4.65 -8.35
N ASP A 336 -11.69 3.91 -7.95
CA ASP A 336 -11.77 2.48 -8.30
C ASP A 336 -12.06 2.35 -9.80
N TYR A 337 -11.18 1.65 -10.52
CA TYR A 337 -11.27 1.54 -11.96
C TYR A 337 -11.32 0.07 -12.41
N VAL A 338 -12.38 -0.26 -13.17
CA VAL A 338 -12.61 -1.57 -13.76
C VAL A 338 -12.00 -1.59 -15.15
N ALA A 339 -10.88 -2.31 -15.32
CA ALA A 339 -10.19 -2.45 -16.60
C ALA A 339 -10.36 -3.85 -17.22
N ASN A 340 -10.62 -4.87 -16.40
CA ASN A 340 -10.66 -6.26 -16.85
C ASN A 340 -11.79 -6.57 -17.84
N HIS A 341 -12.96 -5.93 -17.68
CA HIS A 341 -14.16 -6.29 -18.42
C HIS A 341 -15.05 -5.06 -18.70
N LEU A 342 -15.95 -5.21 -19.64
CA LEU A 342 -17.05 -4.29 -19.90
C LEU A 342 -18.38 -5.04 -19.81
N HIS A 343 -19.46 -4.32 -19.53
CA HIS A 343 -20.80 -4.91 -19.62
C HIS A 343 -21.14 -5.23 -21.07
N ILE A 344 -21.87 -6.35 -21.32
CA ILE A 344 -22.22 -6.82 -22.68
C ILE A 344 -22.96 -5.78 -23.52
N ASN A 345 -23.66 -4.82 -22.88
CA ASN A 345 -24.34 -3.70 -23.53
C ASN A 345 -23.39 -2.53 -23.87
N SER A 346 -22.10 -2.66 -23.61
CA SER A 346 -21.14 -1.62 -23.98
C SER A 346 -21.10 -1.40 -25.49
N PRO A 347 -21.18 -0.16 -25.99
CA PRO A 347 -20.97 0.14 -27.41
C PRO A 347 -19.64 -0.35 -27.95
N VAL A 348 -18.59 -0.34 -27.13
CA VAL A 348 -17.27 -0.87 -27.52
C VAL A 348 -17.36 -2.35 -27.91
N LEU A 349 -18.05 -3.16 -27.14
CA LEU A 349 -18.23 -4.60 -27.44
C LEU A 349 -19.20 -4.86 -28.60
N GLN A 350 -20.10 -3.91 -28.89
CA GLN A 350 -20.97 -4.01 -30.06
C GLN A 350 -20.20 -3.70 -31.34
N GLU A 351 -19.24 -2.76 -31.31
CA GLU A 351 -18.37 -2.40 -32.41
C GLU A 351 -17.21 -3.40 -32.59
N HIS A 352 -16.71 -3.96 -31.50
CA HIS A 352 -15.57 -4.86 -31.44
C HIS A 352 -15.90 -6.14 -30.63
N PRO A 353 -16.77 -7.00 -31.12
CA PRO A 353 -17.15 -8.24 -30.39
C PRO A 353 -15.98 -9.24 -30.27
N ASP A 354 -14.93 -9.06 -31.06
CA ASP A 354 -13.68 -9.84 -31.04
C ASP A 354 -12.65 -9.33 -30.02
N TRP A 355 -12.95 -8.28 -29.25
CA TRP A 355 -12.07 -7.77 -28.20
C TRP A 355 -12.18 -8.51 -26.88
N THR A 356 -13.09 -9.46 -26.77
CA THR A 356 -13.25 -10.31 -25.58
C THR A 356 -12.47 -11.62 -25.73
N THR A 357 -12.10 -12.18 -24.59
CA THR A 357 -11.57 -13.55 -24.55
C THR A 357 -12.67 -14.59 -24.85
N GLU A 358 -12.28 -15.82 -25.16
CA GLU A 358 -13.24 -16.87 -25.52
C GLU A 358 -14.02 -17.36 -24.30
N LEU A 359 -15.36 -17.36 -24.41
CA LEU A 359 -16.26 -17.92 -23.39
C LEU A 359 -16.20 -19.43 -23.35
N ILE A 360 -16.04 -20.09 -24.51
CA ILE A 360 -16.00 -21.57 -24.58
C ILE A 360 -14.55 -21.99 -24.82
N LEU A 361 -14.01 -22.72 -23.86
CA LEU A 361 -12.66 -23.28 -23.96
C LEU A 361 -12.60 -24.41 -25.02
N PRO A 362 -11.41 -24.73 -25.55
CA PRO A 362 -11.24 -25.82 -26.52
C PRO A 362 -11.73 -27.19 -26.06
N ASP A 363 -11.81 -27.41 -24.75
CA ASP A 363 -12.36 -28.65 -24.13
C ASP A 363 -13.88 -28.61 -23.96
N GLY A 364 -14.54 -27.53 -24.33
CA GLY A 364 -16.01 -27.36 -24.30
C GLY A 364 -16.54 -26.80 -22.98
N ARG A 365 -15.69 -26.54 -21.95
CA ARG A 365 -16.13 -25.90 -20.72
C ARG A 365 -16.37 -24.39 -20.94
N GLU A 366 -17.30 -23.81 -20.15
CA GLU A 366 -17.42 -22.36 -20.06
C GLU A 366 -16.22 -21.77 -19.26
N ASN A 367 -15.61 -20.74 -19.77
CA ASN A 367 -14.49 -20.01 -19.16
C ASN A 367 -15.04 -18.96 -18.19
N ILE A 368 -15.75 -19.40 -17.14
CA ILE A 368 -16.33 -18.54 -16.12
C ILE A 368 -15.78 -18.95 -14.75
N ALA A 369 -15.35 -17.97 -13.95
CA ALA A 369 -14.83 -18.15 -12.59
C ALA A 369 -13.66 -19.15 -12.48
N LEU A 370 -12.87 -19.31 -13.51
CA LEU A 370 -11.65 -20.15 -13.53
C LEU A 370 -10.43 -19.32 -13.09
N TRP A 371 -10.49 -18.75 -11.89
CA TRP A 371 -9.65 -17.67 -11.36
C TRP A 371 -8.14 -17.92 -11.40
N ASP A 372 -7.70 -19.16 -11.29
CA ASP A 372 -6.30 -19.54 -11.31
C ASP A 372 -5.91 -20.28 -12.59
N GLU A 373 -6.78 -21.14 -13.13
CA GLU A 373 -6.55 -21.93 -14.33
C GLU A 373 -6.51 -21.06 -15.58
N GLN A 374 -7.43 -20.10 -15.69
CA GLN A 374 -7.59 -19.19 -16.82
C GLN A 374 -7.44 -17.73 -16.40
N ARG A 375 -6.42 -17.46 -15.59
CA ARG A 375 -6.24 -16.20 -14.88
C ARG A 375 -6.42 -14.93 -15.72
N LEU A 376 -5.89 -14.91 -16.93
CA LEU A 376 -5.92 -13.73 -17.82
C LEU A 376 -7.11 -13.73 -18.79
N THR A 377 -7.91 -14.78 -18.82
CA THR A 377 -8.96 -14.94 -19.85
C THR A 377 -10.34 -15.27 -19.30
N THR A 378 -10.42 -15.64 -18.00
CA THR A 378 -11.69 -16.06 -17.41
C THR A 378 -12.68 -14.91 -17.30
N TRP A 379 -13.95 -15.17 -17.67
CA TRP A 379 -15.04 -14.24 -17.45
C TRP A 379 -15.54 -14.32 -16.00
N PHE A 380 -15.98 -13.21 -15.47
CA PHE A 380 -16.53 -13.16 -14.11
C PHE A 380 -18.00 -13.60 -14.12
N ASP A 381 -18.73 -13.18 -15.17
CA ASP A 381 -20.09 -13.65 -15.49
C ASP A 381 -20.35 -13.44 -17.00
N LYS A 382 -21.43 -14.03 -17.53
CA LYS A 382 -21.82 -13.94 -18.94
C LYS A 382 -22.13 -12.52 -19.40
N HIS A 383 -22.57 -11.64 -18.51
CA HIS A 383 -22.91 -10.26 -18.83
C HIS A 383 -21.73 -9.30 -18.72
N ILE A 384 -20.57 -9.75 -18.23
CA ILE A 384 -19.33 -8.97 -18.08
C ILE A 384 -18.13 -9.72 -18.70
N PRO A 385 -18.12 -9.83 -20.05
CA PRO A 385 -17.05 -10.49 -20.78
C PRO A 385 -15.68 -9.83 -20.54
N THR A 386 -14.69 -10.66 -20.27
CA THR A 386 -13.30 -10.23 -20.06
C THR A 386 -12.67 -9.77 -21.37
N LEU A 387 -12.00 -8.63 -21.35
CA LEU A 387 -11.27 -8.07 -22.51
C LEU A 387 -9.96 -8.81 -22.74
N ASP A 388 -9.59 -9.03 -24.00
CA ASP A 388 -8.31 -9.61 -24.38
C ASP A 388 -7.20 -8.55 -24.36
N LEU A 389 -6.82 -8.13 -23.17
CA LEU A 389 -5.83 -7.06 -22.93
C LEU A 389 -4.39 -7.48 -23.23
N GLU A 390 -4.12 -8.74 -23.61
CA GLU A 390 -2.81 -9.13 -24.15
C GLU A 390 -2.59 -8.58 -25.55
N ARG A 391 -3.69 -8.31 -26.30
CA ARG A 391 -3.65 -7.69 -27.62
C ARG A 391 -3.49 -6.17 -27.49
N ASN A 392 -2.42 -5.62 -28.07
CA ASN A 392 -2.16 -4.17 -28.03
C ASN A 392 -3.31 -3.34 -28.61
N GLU A 393 -4.00 -3.82 -29.64
CA GLU A 393 -5.14 -3.14 -30.26
C GLU A 393 -6.35 -2.99 -29.33
N VAL A 394 -6.46 -3.85 -28.30
CA VAL A 394 -7.45 -3.76 -27.22
C VAL A 394 -6.89 -2.93 -26.05
N CYS A 395 -5.65 -3.23 -25.66
CA CYS A 395 -4.98 -2.63 -24.53
C CYS A 395 -4.82 -1.11 -24.70
N GLU A 396 -4.46 -0.64 -25.89
CA GLU A 396 -4.17 0.77 -26.15
C GLU A 396 -5.38 1.69 -25.91
N PRO A 397 -6.57 1.49 -26.53
CA PRO A 397 -7.75 2.32 -26.27
C PRO A 397 -8.31 2.14 -24.86
N MET A 398 -8.14 0.97 -24.23
CA MET A 398 -8.62 0.76 -22.86
C MET A 398 -7.75 1.49 -21.83
N THR A 399 -6.43 1.58 -22.07
CA THR A 399 -5.55 2.43 -21.25
C THR A 399 -5.79 3.92 -21.49
N ASP A 400 -6.21 4.35 -22.69
CA ASP A 400 -6.65 5.73 -22.94
C ASP A 400 -7.94 6.05 -22.17
N SER A 401 -8.86 5.10 -22.07
CA SER A 401 -10.07 5.24 -21.26
C SER A 401 -9.76 5.39 -19.78
N ALA A 402 -8.76 4.67 -19.25
CA ALA A 402 -8.28 4.87 -17.89
C ALA A 402 -7.62 6.25 -17.73
N LEU A 403 -6.72 6.62 -18.63
CA LEU A 403 -6.01 7.91 -18.62
C LEU A 403 -6.99 9.10 -18.60
N HIS A 404 -8.18 8.95 -19.20
CA HIS A 404 -9.21 10.00 -19.24
C HIS A 404 -9.50 10.60 -17.86
N TRP A 405 -9.61 9.79 -16.81
CA TRP A 405 -10.01 10.23 -15.47
C TRP A 405 -8.96 11.10 -14.79
N VAL A 406 -7.70 10.70 -14.80
CA VAL A 406 -6.61 11.49 -14.18
C VAL A 406 -6.19 12.68 -15.03
N LYS A 407 -6.50 12.67 -16.34
CA LYS A 407 -6.17 13.76 -17.27
C LYS A 407 -7.25 14.87 -17.27
N ASN A 408 -8.53 14.51 -17.18
CA ASN A 408 -9.66 15.44 -17.28
C ASN A 408 -10.25 15.81 -15.92
N PHE A 409 -9.97 14.98 -14.89
CA PHE A 409 -10.35 15.21 -13.51
C PHE A 409 -9.11 15.13 -12.63
N ASP A 410 -9.15 15.73 -11.47
CA ASP A 410 -7.97 15.86 -10.61
C ASP A 410 -7.86 14.71 -9.60
N PHE A 411 -8.09 13.46 -10.04
CA PHE A 411 -7.86 12.27 -9.21
C PHE A 411 -6.37 12.09 -8.91
N ASP A 412 -6.04 11.65 -7.71
CA ASP A 412 -4.67 11.44 -7.24
C ASP A 412 -4.12 10.05 -7.59
N GLY A 413 -4.91 9.23 -8.25
CA GLY A 413 -4.53 7.89 -8.69
C GLY A 413 -5.71 6.94 -8.76
N TYR A 414 -5.40 5.65 -8.65
CA TYR A 414 -6.37 4.57 -8.82
C TYR A 414 -6.27 3.50 -7.73
N ARG A 415 -7.41 2.92 -7.39
CA ARG A 415 -7.50 1.52 -7.01
C ARG A 415 -7.89 0.73 -8.26
N HIS A 416 -7.09 -0.21 -8.64
CA HIS A 416 -7.35 -1.05 -9.81
C HIS A 416 -8.05 -2.34 -9.40
N ASP A 417 -9.26 -2.52 -9.93
CA ASP A 417 -10.06 -3.73 -9.75
C ASP A 417 -9.43 -4.92 -10.45
N ALA A 418 -9.55 -6.10 -9.85
CA ALA A 418 -9.22 -7.39 -10.47
C ALA A 418 -7.83 -7.46 -11.14
N CYS A 419 -6.81 -6.80 -10.59
CA CYS A 419 -5.45 -6.77 -11.15
C CYS A 419 -4.88 -8.16 -11.46
N LYS A 420 -5.21 -9.15 -10.65
CA LYS A 420 -4.84 -10.55 -10.87
C LYS A 420 -5.14 -11.04 -12.29
N HIS A 421 -6.21 -10.53 -12.90
CA HIS A 421 -6.77 -10.97 -14.18
C HIS A 421 -6.33 -10.11 -15.37
N ILE A 422 -5.47 -9.12 -15.14
CA ILE A 422 -5.01 -8.16 -16.13
C ILE A 422 -3.52 -8.41 -16.43
N PRO A 423 -3.11 -8.50 -17.71
CA PRO A 423 -1.74 -8.77 -18.08
C PRO A 423 -0.81 -7.59 -17.81
N LEU A 424 0.49 -7.86 -17.60
CA LEU A 424 1.50 -6.86 -17.23
C LEU A 424 1.70 -5.75 -18.28
N ASN A 425 1.48 -6.04 -19.56
CA ASN A 425 1.58 -5.05 -20.64
C ASN A 425 0.57 -3.90 -20.46
N TYR A 426 -0.63 -4.18 -19.94
CA TYR A 426 -1.62 -3.15 -19.62
C TYR A 426 -1.07 -2.15 -18.59
N TRP A 427 -0.48 -2.64 -17.51
CA TRP A 427 0.07 -1.80 -16.45
C TRP A 427 1.26 -0.97 -16.91
N ARG A 428 2.16 -1.56 -17.67
CA ARG A 428 3.27 -0.84 -18.33
C ARG A 428 2.76 0.28 -19.23
N MET A 429 1.78 -0.01 -20.07
CA MET A 429 1.21 0.97 -21.01
C MET A 429 0.47 2.08 -20.29
N LEU A 430 -0.36 1.77 -19.29
CA LEU A 430 -1.10 2.77 -18.52
C LEU A 430 -0.14 3.69 -17.76
N THR A 431 0.82 3.13 -17.04
CA THR A 431 1.78 3.91 -16.25
C THR A 431 2.69 4.76 -17.14
N HIS A 432 3.12 4.22 -18.30
CA HIS A 432 3.82 5.01 -19.30
C HIS A 432 3.00 6.22 -19.76
N LYS A 433 1.74 6.01 -20.12
CA LYS A 433 0.84 7.09 -20.57
C LYS A 433 0.61 8.13 -19.46
N MET A 434 0.36 7.69 -18.21
CA MET A 434 0.15 8.58 -17.07
C MET A 434 1.38 9.45 -16.80
N LYS A 435 2.55 8.84 -16.65
CA LYS A 435 3.81 9.56 -16.34
C LYS A 435 4.29 10.43 -17.50
N SER A 436 4.04 10.02 -18.75
CA SER A 436 4.36 10.84 -19.92
C SER A 436 3.42 12.05 -20.08
N ALA A 437 2.13 11.87 -19.78
CA ALA A 437 1.16 12.96 -19.88
C ALA A 437 1.24 13.97 -18.73
N MET A 438 1.64 13.51 -17.53
CA MET A 438 1.62 14.29 -16.29
C MET A 438 2.87 14.00 -15.44
N PRO A 439 4.08 14.33 -15.93
CA PRO A 439 5.34 13.98 -15.26
C PRO A 439 5.52 14.65 -13.88
N GLU A 440 4.86 15.79 -13.65
CA GLU A 440 4.92 16.54 -12.38
C GLU A 440 3.97 16.01 -11.29
N ARG A 441 3.09 15.04 -11.63
CA ARG A 441 2.12 14.50 -10.68
C ARG A 441 2.60 13.17 -10.12
N ASN A 442 2.76 13.10 -8.81
CA ASN A 442 3.04 11.86 -8.09
C ASN A 442 1.72 11.13 -7.79
N MET A 443 1.12 10.48 -8.80
CA MET A 443 -0.11 9.70 -8.67
C MET A 443 0.19 8.35 -8.04
N TRP A 444 -0.76 7.83 -7.27
CA TRP A 444 -0.63 6.56 -6.58
C TRP A 444 -1.59 5.51 -7.15
N GLN A 445 -1.03 4.37 -7.53
CA GLN A 445 -1.77 3.23 -8.06
C GLN A 445 -1.69 2.07 -7.07
N ILE A 446 -2.85 1.61 -6.58
CA ILE A 446 -2.96 0.43 -5.73
C ILE A 446 -3.86 -0.60 -6.39
N GLY A 447 -3.41 -1.85 -6.47
CA GLY A 447 -4.13 -2.91 -7.17
C GLY A 447 -4.73 -3.96 -6.24
N GLU A 448 -5.67 -4.73 -6.79
CA GLU A 448 -6.28 -5.86 -6.11
C GLU A 448 -5.81 -7.18 -6.73
N THR A 449 -4.99 -7.93 -5.98
CA THR A 449 -4.53 -9.27 -6.36
C THR A 449 -4.60 -10.22 -5.18
N TYR A 450 -5.37 -11.30 -5.32
CA TYR A 450 -5.34 -12.44 -4.41
C TYR A 450 -4.35 -13.48 -4.94
N GLY A 451 -3.30 -13.79 -4.19
CA GLY A 451 -2.31 -14.75 -4.65
C GLY A 451 -1.10 -14.88 -3.74
N SER A 452 -0.08 -15.56 -4.24
CA SER A 452 1.21 -15.64 -3.55
C SER A 452 1.93 -14.30 -3.54
N VAL A 453 2.89 -14.16 -2.63
CA VAL A 453 3.75 -12.97 -2.51
C VAL A 453 4.46 -12.67 -3.84
N GLU A 454 4.91 -13.70 -4.57
CA GLU A 454 5.57 -13.54 -5.86
C GLU A 454 4.61 -12.99 -6.93
N LEU A 455 3.36 -13.50 -6.98
CA LEU A 455 2.37 -13.01 -7.93
C LEU A 455 2.04 -11.54 -7.64
N ILE A 456 1.75 -11.21 -6.38
CA ILE A 456 1.48 -9.83 -5.94
C ILE A 456 2.66 -8.92 -6.28
N GLY A 457 3.89 -9.32 -5.91
CA GLY A 457 5.12 -8.57 -6.17
C GLY A 457 5.46 -8.38 -7.64
N SER A 458 4.96 -9.28 -8.52
CA SER A 458 5.18 -9.14 -9.97
C SER A 458 4.54 -7.89 -10.57
N TYR A 459 3.49 -7.35 -9.95
CA TYR A 459 2.82 -6.12 -10.35
C TYR A 459 3.43 -4.85 -9.75
N VAL A 460 4.12 -4.99 -8.60
CA VAL A 460 4.66 -3.84 -7.84
C VAL A 460 6.00 -3.42 -8.42
N LYS A 461 5.96 -2.46 -9.34
CA LYS A 461 7.12 -1.89 -10.02
C LYS A 461 6.87 -0.40 -10.28
N SER A 462 7.92 0.40 -10.30
CA SER A 462 7.81 1.85 -10.58
C SER A 462 7.29 2.18 -11.98
N GLY A 463 7.38 1.23 -12.90
CA GLY A 463 6.82 1.32 -14.26
C GLY A 463 5.45 0.66 -14.44
N MET A 464 4.87 0.11 -13.38
CA MET A 464 3.54 -0.52 -13.41
C MET A 464 2.66 0.03 -12.29
N ILE A 465 2.36 -0.77 -11.27
CA ILE A 465 1.53 -0.40 -10.11
C ILE A 465 2.45 -0.13 -8.92
N ASP A 466 2.21 0.93 -8.17
CA ASP A 466 3.05 1.32 -7.03
C ASP A 466 2.89 0.38 -5.83
N SER A 467 1.68 -0.21 -5.68
CA SER A 467 1.33 -1.05 -4.53
C SER A 467 0.15 -1.97 -4.82
N GLN A 468 -0.06 -2.94 -3.93
CA GLN A 468 -1.20 -3.85 -3.94
C GLN A 468 -1.82 -3.90 -2.52
N PHE A 469 -3.03 -4.42 -2.36
CA PHE A 469 -3.52 -4.78 -1.03
C PHE A 469 -2.80 -6.02 -0.52
N ASP A 470 -2.31 -5.97 0.72
CA ASP A 470 -1.65 -7.11 1.37
C ASP A 470 -2.70 -8.06 1.96
N PHE A 471 -3.32 -8.87 1.10
CA PHE A 471 -4.29 -9.87 1.53
C PHE A 471 -3.65 -10.99 2.36
N ASN A 472 -2.34 -11.25 2.21
CA ASN A 472 -1.65 -12.25 3.02
C ASN A 472 -1.56 -11.79 4.47
N LEU A 473 -1.22 -10.51 4.71
CA LEU A 473 -1.25 -9.91 6.05
C LEU A 473 -2.67 -9.90 6.63
N TYR A 474 -3.69 -9.52 5.82
CA TYR A 474 -5.07 -9.50 6.28
C TYR A 474 -5.55 -10.90 6.71
N HIS A 475 -5.39 -11.92 5.86
CA HIS A 475 -5.84 -13.28 6.16
C HIS A 475 -5.10 -13.86 7.37
N THR A 476 -3.79 -13.67 7.46
CA THR A 476 -3.00 -14.13 8.61
C THR A 476 -3.44 -13.43 9.89
N SER A 477 -3.61 -12.10 9.88
CA SER A 477 -4.05 -11.35 11.06
C SER A 477 -5.45 -11.76 11.50
N ARG A 478 -6.38 -11.91 10.54
CA ARG A 478 -7.73 -12.43 10.79
C ARG A 478 -7.69 -13.78 11.50
N ASP A 479 -6.95 -14.72 10.93
CA ASP A 479 -6.88 -16.09 11.44
C ASP A 479 -6.26 -16.13 12.84
N VAL A 480 -5.20 -15.37 13.08
CA VAL A 480 -4.50 -15.33 14.39
C VAL A 480 -5.37 -14.67 15.47
N ILE A 481 -6.12 -13.63 15.15
CA ILE A 481 -6.98 -12.95 16.12
C ILE A 481 -8.21 -13.82 16.47
N VAL A 482 -8.77 -14.51 15.49
CA VAL A 482 -10.04 -15.24 15.66
C VAL A 482 -9.81 -16.67 16.17
N ASP A 483 -8.78 -17.38 15.66
CA ASP A 483 -8.48 -18.76 16.04
C ASP A 483 -7.34 -18.84 17.07
N ALA A 484 -7.69 -19.26 18.27
CA ALA A 484 -6.74 -19.40 19.38
C ALA A 484 -5.63 -20.44 19.14
N ASN A 485 -5.72 -21.29 18.11
CA ASN A 485 -4.68 -22.25 17.75
C ASN A 485 -3.60 -21.65 16.82
N ARG A 486 -3.81 -20.44 16.34
CA ARG A 486 -2.82 -19.69 15.54
C ARG A 486 -1.86 -18.91 16.43
N SER A 487 -0.76 -18.42 15.87
CA SER A 487 0.35 -17.82 16.60
C SER A 487 0.62 -16.38 16.12
N MET A 488 0.98 -15.48 17.06
CA MET A 488 1.51 -14.15 16.70
C MET A 488 2.80 -14.22 15.89
N ARG A 489 3.52 -15.35 15.95
CA ARG A 489 4.69 -15.60 15.07
C ARG A 489 4.30 -15.60 13.59
N ASP A 490 3.07 -16.04 13.27
CA ASP A 490 2.59 -16.06 11.89
C ASP A 490 2.41 -14.63 11.34
N ILE A 491 1.93 -13.68 12.17
CA ILE A 491 1.83 -12.27 11.77
C ILE A 491 3.22 -11.64 11.62
N ALA A 492 4.12 -11.87 12.57
CA ALA A 492 5.48 -11.36 12.47
C ALA A 492 6.18 -11.88 11.19
N ALA A 493 6.03 -13.17 10.89
CA ALA A 493 6.61 -13.78 9.70
C ALA A 493 6.05 -13.22 8.39
N VAL A 494 4.73 -13.01 8.29
CA VAL A 494 4.14 -12.44 7.06
C VAL A 494 4.55 -10.97 6.85
N VAL A 495 4.76 -10.20 7.93
CA VAL A 495 5.30 -8.84 7.82
C VAL A 495 6.74 -8.86 7.30
N GLU A 496 7.58 -9.75 7.81
CA GLU A 496 8.95 -9.92 7.31
C GLU A 496 8.99 -10.39 5.85
N GLU A 497 8.07 -11.27 5.45
CA GLU A 497 7.91 -11.71 4.06
C GLU A 497 7.49 -10.55 3.14
N SER A 498 6.53 -9.72 3.57
CA SER A 498 6.09 -8.53 2.84
C SER A 498 7.24 -7.53 2.66
N GLU A 499 8.02 -7.24 3.73
CA GLU A 499 9.19 -6.38 3.61
C GLU A 499 10.28 -6.95 2.67
N ALA A 500 10.49 -8.26 2.71
CA ALA A 500 11.46 -8.92 1.84
C ALA A 500 11.05 -8.88 0.36
N ALA A 501 9.76 -8.99 0.08
CA ALA A 501 9.20 -9.04 -1.27
C ALA A 501 8.96 -7.65 -1.88
N TYR A 502 8.46 -6.71 -1.07
CA TYR A 502 7.98 -5.40 -1.54
C TYR A 502 8.91 -4.25 -1.13
N GLY A 503 9.91 -4.49 -0.30
CA GLY A 503 10.81 -3.49 0.30
C GLY A 503 10.32 -2.98 1.66
N SER A 504 11.22 -2.45 2.47
CA SER A 504 10.92 -2.04 3.86
C SER A 504 10.00 -0.81 3.95
N HIS A 505 9.94 -0.01 2.88
CA HIS A 505 9.11 1.20 2.79
C HIS A 505 8.02 1.06 1.72
N HIS A 506 7.49 -0.15 1.55
CA HIS A 506 6.38 -0.40 0.63
C HIS A 506 5.11 0.37 1.04
N THR A 507 4.27 0.66 0.06
CA THR A 507 2.97 1.32 0.27
C THR A 507 1.79 0.34 0.13
N MET A 508 2.04 -0.95 0.42
CA MET A 508 0.99 -1.98 0.36
C MET A 508 -0.19 -1.60 1.26
N GLY A 509 -1.41 -1.80 0.77
CA GLY A 509 -2.63 -1.48 1.51
C GLY A 509 -2.96 -2.55 2.54
N ASN A 510 -2.88 -2.19 3.81
CA ASN A 510 -3.23 -3.05 4.95
C ASN A 510 -4.69 -2.80 5.33
N ILE A 511 -5.59 -3.75 5.07
CA ILE A 511 -7.04 -3.55 5.16
C ILE A 511 -7.65 -4.04 6.48
N THR A 512 -8.73 -3.39 6.93
CA THR A 512 -9.64 -3.95 7.94
C THR A 512 -10.60 -4.98 7.35
N GLY A 513 -10.94 -4.82 6.10
CA GLY A 513 -11.85 -5.58 5.25
C GLY A 513 -12.10 -4.81 3.96
N ASN A 514 -13.04 -5.30 3.15
CA ASN A 514 -13.56 -4.61 1.97
C ASN A 514 -14.98 -5.08 1.64
N HIS A 515 -15.56 -4.55 0.56
CA HIS A 515 -16.91 -4.88 0.10
C HIS A 515 -17.10 -6.33 -0.37
N ASP A 516 -16.04 -7.16 -0.42
CA ASP A 516 -16.04 -8.57 -0.85
C ASP A 516 -15.66 -9.54 0.29
N LYS A 517 -15.62 -9.06 1.53
CA LYS A 517 -15.25 -9.87 2.70
C LYS A 517 -16.30 -9.74 3.80
N PRO A 518 -16.56 -10.82 4.58
CA PRO A 518 -17.35 -10.70 5.80
C PRO A 518 -16.78 -9.60 6.71
N ARG A 519 -17.65 -8.91 7.42
CA ARG A 519 -17.23 -7.93 8.41
C ARG A 519 -16.38 -8.59 9.48
N PHE A 520 -15.17 -8.08 9.67
CA PHE A 520 -14.20 -8.68 10.59
C PHE A 520 -14.74 -8.80 12.02
N ILE A 521 -15.52 -7.82 12.48
CA ILE A 521 -16.09 -7.82 13.83
C ILE A 521 -17.03 -9.00 14.07
N SER A 522 -17.79 -9.44 13.07
CA SER A 522 -18.67 -10.62 13.16
C SER A 522 -17.89 -11.94 13.23
N LEU A 523 -16.73 -12.01 12.57
CA LEU A 523 -15.79 -13.11 12.70
C LEU A 523 -15.14 -13.13 14.10
N ALA A 524 -14.64 -12.00 14.54
CA ALA A 524 -13.97 -11.85 15.84
C ALA A 524 -14.93 -12.10 17.03
N GLY A 525 -16.17 -11.63 16.92
CA GLY A 525 -17.22 -11.85 17.91
C GLY A 525 -17.83 -13.27 17.89
N GLY A 526 -17.52 -14.07 16.85
CA GLY A 526 -17.87 -15.47 16.78
C GLY A 526 -19.28 -15.77 16.24
N ASP A 527 -20.00 -14.78 15.70
CA ASP A 527 -21.27 -15.02 15.02
C ASP A 527 -21.06 -15.63 13.63
N MET A 528 -20.00 -15.23 12.95
CA MET A 528 -19.57 -15.80 11.67
C MET A 528 -18.36 -16.73 11.88
N PRO A 529 -18.41 -18.00 11.47
CA PRO A 529 -17.24 -18.86 11.51
C PRO A 529 -16.24 -18.51 10.39
N LEU A 530 -14.94 -18.76 10.64
CA LEU A 530 -13.88 -18.50 9.66
C LEU A 530 -13.95 -19.39 8.42
N TRP A 531 -14.44 -20.65 8.58
CA TRP A 531 -14.42 -21.67 7.54
C TRP A 531 -15.66 -22.57 7.59
N GLY A 532 -15.90 -23.26 6.49
CA GLY A 532 -16.91 -24.32 6.43
C GLY A 532 -18.33 -23.86 6.15
N ILE A 533 -18.50 -22.58 5.79
CA ILE A 533 -19.79 -22.01 5.39
C ILE A 533 -19.68 -21.27 4.05
N ASP A 534 -20.81 -21.04 3.42
CA ASP A 534 -20.94 -20.05 2.36
C ASP A 534 -21.28 -18.70 3.00
N ASP A 535 -20.25 -17.86 3.15
CA ASP A 535 -20.34 -16.59 3.86
C ASP A 535 -21.24 -15.55 3.14
N LYS A 536 -21.46 -15.70 1.83
CA LYS A 536 -22.45 -14.91 1.09
C LYS A 536 -23.87 -15.37 1.39
N ALA A 537 -24.11 -16.69 1.45
CA ALA A 537 -25.43 -17.24 1.73
C ALA A 537 -25.92 -16.88 3.14
N GLU A 538 -25.04 -16.81 4.13
CA GLU A 538 -25.40 -16.47 5.53
C GLU A 538 -26.16 -15.14 5.60
N GLY A 539 -25.67 -14.08 4.97
CA GLY A 539 -26.31 -12.76 4.98
C GLY A 539 -27.63 -12.65 4.23
N TRP A 540 -27.97 -13.67 3.44
CA TRP A 540 -29.29 -13.79 2.82
C TRP A 540 -30.32 -14.45 3.73
N HIS A 541 -29.89 -15.33 4.63
CA HIS A 541 -30.77 -16.22 5.36
C HIS A 541 -30.99 -15.83 6.82
N ARG A 542 -30.14 -14.98 7.36
CA ARG A 542 -30.25 -14.47 8.73
C ARG A 542 -29.65 -13.07 8.89
N GLU A 543 -30.02 -12.41 9.94
CA GLU A 543 -29.28 -11.23 10.42
C GLU A 543 -27.95 -11.68 11.01
N VAL A 544 -26.84 -11.09 10.56
CA VAL A 544 -25.51 -11.31 11.08
C VAL A 544 -25.19 -10.22 12.08
N VAL A 545 -24.74 -10.61 13.26
CA VAL A 545 -24.45 -9.72 14.37
C VAL A 545 -22.97 -9.81 14.79
N VAL A 546 -22.58 -9.13 15.85
CA VAL A 546 -21.24 -9.27 16.41
C VAL A 546 -21.08 -10.60 17.19
N GLY A 547 -22.12 -11.07 17.85
CA GLY A 547 -22.04 -12.21 18.78
C GLY A 547 -21.54 -11.76 20.16
N ASP A 548 -20.28 -12.07 20.50
CA ASP A 548 -19.62 -11.56 21.69
C ASP A 548 -19.08 -10.14 21.42
N MET A 549 -19.74 -9.13 21.98
CA MET A 549 -19.40 -7.71 21.77
C MET A 549 -18.00 -7.35 22.27
N ASP A 550 -17.61 -7.84 23.46
CA ASP A 550 -16.31 -7.53 24.03
C ASP A 550 -15.18 -8.12 23.17
N LYS A 551 -15.32 -9.37 22.76
CA LYS A 551 -14.35 -10.06 21.91
C LYS A 551 -14.31 -9.48 20.49
N GLY A 552 -15.47 -9.18 19.91
CA GLY A 552 -15.59 -8.62 18.57
C GLY A 552 -14.88 -7.28 18.45
N HIS A 553 -15.18 -6.35 19.36
CA HIS A 553 -14.55 -5.03 19.39
C HIS A 553 -13.06 -5.10 19.76
N ALA A 554 -12.66 -5.93 20.73
CA ALA A 554 -11.24 -6.10 21.05
C ALA A 554 -10.44 -6.66 19.86
N GLY A 555 -11.01 -7.62 19.13
CA GLY A 555 -10.41 -8.17 17.93
C GLY A 555 -10.26 -7.14 16.79
N LEU A 556 -11.30 -6.33 16.57
CA LEU A 556 -11.27 -5.27 15.55
C LEU A 556 -10.24 -4.18 15.90
N GLN A 557 -10.12 -3.81 17.17
CA GLN A 557 -9.10 -2.87 17.64
C GLN A 557 -7.69 -3.42 17.45
N LEU A 558 -7.46 -4.72 17.71
CA LEU A 558 -6.18 -5.38 17.44
C LEU A 558 -5.84 -5.36 15.95
N LEU A 559 -6.79 -5.68 15.08
CA LEU A 559 -6.57 -5.60 13.63
C LEU A 559 -6.18 -4.19 13.19
N LYS A 560 -6.90 -3.17 13.67
CA LYS A 560 -6.58 -1.76 13.38
C LYS A 560 -5.20 -1.37 13.92
N ALA A 561 -4.81 -1.87 15.10
CA ALA A 561 -3.49 -1.64 15.66
C ALA A 561 -2.40 -2.27 14.77
N ILE A 562 -2.59 -3.50 14.27
CA ILE A 562 -1.68 -4.15 13.35
C ILE A 562 -1.50 -3.29 12.09
N ILE A 563 -2.58 -3.03 11.36
CA ILE A 563 -2.51 -2.34 10.07
C ILE A 563 -1.98 -0.91 10.15
N ALA A 564 -2.17 -0.24 11.29
CA ALA A 564 -1.71 1.13 11.52
C ALA A 564 -0.23 1.21 11.93
N THR A 565 0.36 0.14 12.47
CA THR A 565 1.69 0.20 13.09
C THR A 565 2.77 -0.60 12.35
N VAL A 566 2.40 -1.58 11.53
CA VAL A 566 3.35 -2.26 10.63
C VAL A 566 3.65 -1.42 9.38
N PRO A 567 4.70 -1.71 8.59
CA PRO A 567 4.92 -1.09 7.29
C PRO A 567 3.71 -1.22 6.35
N GLY A 568 3.55 -0.27 5.43
CA GLY A 568 2.41 -0.19 4.52
C GLY A 568 1.44 0.94 4.89
N VAL A 569 0.30 1.00 4.20
CA VAL A 569 -0.72 2.05 4.32
C VAL A 569 -2.00 1.44 4.89
N PRO A 570 -2.48 1.85 6.07
CA PRO A 570 -3.73 1.34 6.62
C PRO A 570 -4.92 1.77 5.76
N CYS A 571 -5.86 0.86 5.56
CA CYS A 571 -7.09 1.07 4.82
C CYS A 571 -8.30 0.63 5.66
N ILE A 572 -9.18 1.57 5.98
CA ILE A 572 -10.43 1.34 6.72
C ILE A 572 -11.56 1.17 5.70
N TYR A 573 -12.30 0.10 5.77
CA TYR A 573 -13.55 -0.05 5.01
C TYR A 573 -14.69 0.66 5.77
N GLN A 574 -15.55 1.40 5.04
CA GLN A 574 -16.67 2.14 5.62
C GLN A 574 -17.47 1.28 6.62
N GLY A 575 -17.72 1.82 7.80
CA GLY A 575 -18.42 1.13 8.89
C GLY A 575 -17.50 0.37 9.84
N ASP A 576 -16.28 -0.01 9.45
CA ASP A 576 -15.33 -0.68 10.35
C ASP A 576 -14.79 0.28 11.42
N GLU A 577 -14.84 1.60 11.20
CA GLU A 577 -14.41 2.59 12.18
C GLU A 577 -15.25 2.57 13.45
N TYR A 578 -16.51 2.11 13.38
CA TYR A 578 -17.37 1.94 14.55
C TYR A 578 -17.89 0.50 14.75
N GLY A 579 -17.50 -0.44 13.87
CA GLY A 579 -17.77 -1.86 14.04
C GLY A 579 -19.14 -2.32 13.55
N VAL A 580 -19.45 -2.08 12.29
CA VAL A 580 -20.65 -2.61 11.61
C VAL A 580 -20.51 -4.12 11.44
N PRO A 581 -21.47 -4.95 11.90
CA PRO A 581 -21.50 -6.38 11.63
C PRO A 581 -21.97 -6.68 10.19
N GLY A 582 -21.77 -7.90 9.73
CA GLY A 582 -22.29 -8.40 8.45
C GLY A 582 -21.56 -9.65 7.97
N ALA A 583 -22.26 -10.43 7.15
CA ALA A 583 -21.69 -11.50 6.34
C ALA A 583 -20.95 -10.90 5.13
N ASN A 584 -20.69 -11.72 4.10
CA ASN A 584 -20.11 -11.23 2.85
C ASN A 584 -21.17 -10.55 1.96
N ASP A 585 -20.78 -10.07 0.77
CA ASP A 585 -21.63 -9.48 -0.26
C ASP A 585 -22.97 -10.23 -0.44
N PRO A 586 -24.12 -9.54 -0.34
CA PRO A 586 -24.33 -8.08 -0.20
C PRO A 586 -24.49 -7.59 1.25
N ASP A 587 -24.38 -8.44 2.26
CA ASP A 587 -24.69 -8.14 3.66
C ASP A 587 -23.69 -7.15 4.30
N ASN A 588 -22.45 -7.15 3.85
CA ASN A 588 -21.42 -6.21 4.29
C ASN A 588 -21.52 -4.80 3.65
N ARG A 589 -22.56 -4.56 2.84
CA ARG A 589 -22.76 -3.35 2.02
C ARG A 589 -23.99 -2.55 2.40
N ASP A 590 -24.35 -2.56 3.68
CA ASP A 590 -25.45 -1.75 4.19
C ASP A 590 -25.13 -0.25 4.11
N MET A 591 -26.19 0.57 4.09
CA MET A 591 -26.07 2.03 4.10
C MET A 591 -25.37 2.49 5.37
N MET A 592 -24.41 3.41 5.23
CA MET A 592 -23.62 3.96 6.32
C MET A 592 -24.50 4.75 7.30
N SER A 593 -24.20 4.65 8.60
CA SER A 593 -24.76 5.51 9.64
C SER A 593 -23.68 6.45 10.19
N PHE A 594 -24.07 7.69 10.48
CA PHE A 594 -23.17 8.72 11.03
C PHE A 594 -23.59 9.18 12.43
N ASP A 595 -24.63 8.60 12.97
CA ASP A 595 -25.14 8.90 14.33
C ASP A 595 -25.84 7.67 14.93
N GLY A 596 -26.35 7.81 16.16
CA GLY A 596 -27.08 6.74 16.85
C GLY A 596 -26.22 5.61 17.35
N TYR A 597 -24.91 5.80 17.48
CA TYR A 597 -23.96 4.81 17.96
C TYR A 597 -24.23 4.39 19.40
N ASN A 598 -24.20 3.08 19.69
CA ASN A 598 -24.21 2.56 21.02
C ASN A 598 -22.84 2.75 21.73
N ASP A 599 -22.73 2.40 23.02
CA ASP A 599 -21.50 2.62 23.81
C ASP A 599 -20.29 1.87 23.25
N TYR A 600 -20.45 0.68 22.70
CA TYR A 600 -19.38 -0.07 22.04
C TYR A 600 -18.92 0.61 20.76
N GLN A 601 -19.85 1.05 19.92
CA GLN A 601 -19.59 1.73 18.67
C GLN A 601 -18.92 3.10 18.91
N MET A 602 -19.36 3.85 19.91
CA MET A 602 -18.72 5.12 20.29
C MET A 602 -17.27 4.90 20.76
N LYS A 603 -17.03 3.86 21.55
CA LYS A 603 -15.68 3.51 22.01
C LYS A 603 -14.81 3.07 20.84
N GLU A 604 -15.33 2.25 19.93
CA GLU A 604 -14.64 1.77 18.73
C GLU A 604 -14.24 2.93 17.81
N TYR A 605 -15.19 3.83 17.54
CA TYR A 605 -14.95 5.05 16.76
C TYR A 605 -13.83 5.91 17.35
N ALA A 606 -13.90 6.16 18.67
CA ALA A 606 -12.88 6.95 19.37
C ALA A 606 -11.49 6.29 19.33
N GLN A 607 -11.41 4.96 19.43
CA GLN A 607 -10.15 4.22 19.31
C GLN A 607 -9.60 4.27 17.88
N THR A 608 -10.45 4.11 16.87
CA THR A 608 -10.04 4.25 15.47
C THR A 608 -9.47 5.65 15.22
N GLN A 609 -10.17 6.68 15.65
CA GLN A 609 -9.75 8.08 15.56
C GLN A 609 -8.37 8.30 16.22
N ALA A 610 -8.21 7.82 17.46
CA ALA A 610 -6.95 7.96 18.20
C ALA A 610 -5.78 7.27 17.49
N MET A 611 -5.98 6.04 17.00
CA MET A 611 -4.96 5.26 16.30
C MET A 611 -4.53 5.90 14.99
N MET A 612 -5.47 6.30 14.13
CA MET A 612 -5.16 6.86 12.82
C MET A 612 -4.54 8.26 12.93
N LYS A 613 -5.02 9.09 13.86
CA LYS A 613 -4.40 10.39 14.16
C LYS A 613 -2.98 10.23 14.71
N TYR A 614 -2.74 9.25 15.60
CA TYR A 614 -1.40 8.99 16.12
C TYR A 614 -0.44 8.53 15.01
N ARG A 615 -0.88 7.62 14.12
CA ARG A 615 -0.06 7.23 12.97
C ARG A 615 0.36 8.44 12.13
N ARG A 616 -0.58 9.34 11.83
CA ARG A 616 -0.29 10.57 11.07
C ARG A 616 0.67 11.53 11.76
N ALA A 617 0.73 11.48 13.09
CA ALA A 617 1.61 12.31 13.90
C ALA A 617 3.00 11.66 14.13
N SER A 618 3.22 10.42 13.69
CA SER A 618 4.39 9.62 14.03
C SER A 618 5.26 9.32 12.82
N MET A 619 6.38 10.00 12.67
CA MET A 619 7.38 9.69 11.64
C MET A 619 7.89 8.24 11.72
N PRO A 620 8.17 7.65 12.92
CA PRO A 620 8.50 6.24 13.03
C PRO A 620 7.46 5.29 12.43
N LEU A 621 6.15 5.56 12.59
CA LEU A 621 5.12 4.69 12.02
C LEU A 621 4.96 4.87 10.51
N MET A 622 5.24 6.05 9.95
CA MET A 622 5.14 6.32 8.52
C MET A 622 6.40 5.90 7.75
N TYR A 623 7.58 6.27 8.23
CA TYR A 623 8.87 6.12 7.53
C TYR A 623 9.91 5.29 8.29
N GLY A 624 9.59 4.81 9.49
CA GLY A 624 10.54 4.05 10.30
C GLY A 624 10.69 2.60 9.86
N ASP A 625 11.84 2.05 10.19
CA ASP A 625 12.11 0.61 10.09
C ASP A 625 11.30 -0.16 11.12
N ILE A 626 11.10 -1.45 10.90
CA ILE A 626 10.49 -2.35 11.89
C ILE A 626 11.51 -3.37 12.38
N ARG A 627 11.52 -3.61 13.69
CA ARG A 627 12.34 -4.65 14.31
C ARG A 627 11.57 -5.39 15.39
N THR A 628 11.41 -6.69 15.23
CA THR A 628 10.86 -7.56 16.28
C THR A 628 11.83 -7.63 17.46
N LEU A 629 11.33 -7.31 18.67
CA LEU A 629 12.08 -7.45 19.92
C LEU A 629 11.67 -8.69 20.72
N TYR A 630 10.41 -9.10 20.58
CA TYR A 630 9.87 -10.30 21.22
C TYR A 630 8.67 -10.82 20.41
N VAL A 631 8.59 -12.14 20.23
CA VAL A 631 7.40 -12.79 19.68
C VAL A 631 7.23 -14.20 20.27
N ASP A 632 6.02 -14.52 20.68
CA ASP A 632 5.58 -15.88 21.04
C ASP A 632 4.21 -16.18 20.40
N ASP A 633 3.55 -17.26 20.84
CA ASP A 633 2.24 -17.63 20.28
C ASP A 633 1.12 -16.66 20.67
N ALA A 634 1.31 -15.86 21.73
CA ALA A 634 0.31 -14.97 22.28
C ALA A 634 0.58 -13.48 21.99
N ALA A 635 1.85 -13.10 21.98
CA ALA A 635 2.24 -11.69 21.97
C ALA A 635 3.37 -11.40 20.99
N TRP A 636 3.36 -10.18 20.47
CA TRP A 636 4.41 -9.61 19.65
C TRP A 636 4.75 -8.21 20.15
N VAL A 637 6.06 -7.94 20.31
CA VAL A 637 6.57 -6.61 20.63
C VAL A 637 7.63 -6.25 19.60
N PHE A 638 7.44 -5.11 18.93
CA PHE A 638 8.35 -4.61 17.90
C PHE A 638 8.60 -3.12 18.06
N LEU A 639 9.71 -2.67 17.51
CA LEU A 639 10.14 -1.29 17.47
C LEU A 639 9.98 -0.73 16.06
N ARG A 640 9.45 0.49 15.94
CA ARG A 640 9.54 1.35 14.74
C ARG A 640 10.51 2.47 15.07
N HIS A 641 11.48 2.74 14.18
CA HIS A 641 12.53 3.72 14.46
C HIS A 641 12.83 4.60 13.24
N TYR A 642 12.95 5.91 13.45
CA TYR A 642 13.24 6.88 12.41
C TYR A 642 14.00 8.09 12.99
N MET A 643 15.20 8.38 12.48
CA MET A 643 16.00 9.59 12.82
C MET A 643 16.20 9.81 14.32
N GLY A 644 16.36 8.72 15.10
CA GLY A 644 16.54 8.79 16.55
C GLY A 644 15.24 8.79 17.36
N GLU A 645 14.08 8.95 16.71
CA GLU A 645 12.77 8.79 17.31
C GLU A 645 12.29 7.34 17.16
N TRP A 646 11.54 6.85 18.14
CA TRP A 646 11.03 5.48 18.11
C TRP A 646 9.65 5.32 18.75
N VAL A 647 8.95 4.31 18.28
CA VAL A 647 7.67 3.82 18.83
C VAL A 647 7.80 2.32 19.08
N LEU A 648 7.50 1.90 20.29
CA LEU A 648 7.40 0.50 20.67
C LEU A 648 5.93 0.07 20.63
N VAL A 649 5.63 -1.02 19.95
CA VAL A 649 4.29 -1.56 19.80
C VAL A 649 4.27 -2.94 20.43
N GLY A 650 3.32 -3.16 21.36
CA GLY A 650 3.06 -4.47 21.96
C GLY A 650 1.63 -4.91 21.68
N MET A 651 1.42 -6.19 21.38
CA MET A 651 0.11 -6.79 21.10
C MET A 651 -0.02 -8.14 21.79
N ASN A 652 -1.23 -8.47 22.27
CA ASN A 652 -1.58 -9.73 22.90
C ASN A 652 -2.93 -10.23 22.36
N VAL A 653 -2.95 -11.39 21.72
CA VAL A 653 -4.16 -11.98 21.11
C VAL A 653 -4.78 -13.10 21.98
N ARG A 654 -4.48 -13.12 23.27
CA ARG A 654 -5.01 -14.15 24.19
C ARG A 654 -5.80 -13.52 25.34
N ASP A 655 -6.61 -14.35 26.00
CA ASP A 655 -7.48 -14.00 27.11
C ASP A 655 -6.75 -13.80 28.45
N THR A 656 -5.43 -13.95 28.46
CA THR A 656 -4.59 -13.76 29.64
C THR A 656 -3.64 -12.58 29.46
N ALA A 657 -3.55 -11.72 30.48
CA ALA A 657 -2.62 -10.60 30.45
C ALA A 657 -1.16 -11.07 30.39
N LYS A 658 -0.32 -10.29 29.73
CA LYS A 658 1.13 -10.53 29.58
C LYS A 658 1.92 -9.38 30.19
N SER A 659 2.98 -9.70 30.96
CA SER A 659 4.05 -8.75 31.30
C SER A 659 5.33 -9.25 30.63
N LEU A 660 5.87 -8.43 29.74
CA LEU A 660 6.99 -8.78 28.87
C LEU A 660 8.16 -7.84 29.13
N ARG A 661 9.36 -8.39 29.23
CA ARG A 661 10.58 -7.61 29.28
C ARG A 661 11.29 -7.69 27.94
N VAL A 662 11.56 -6.52 27.35
CA VAL A 662 12.26 -6.38 26.06
C VAL A 662 13.48 -5.49 26.22
N GLU A 663 14.52 -5.74 25.44
CA GLU A 663 15.73 -4.94 25.39
C GLU A 663 15.73 -4.07 24.13
N LEU A 664 15.87 -2.76 24.31
CA LEU A 664 16.02 -1.83 23.20
C LEU A 664 17.39 -1.94 22.55
N PRO A 665 17.49 -1.78 21.22
CA PRO A 665 18.78 -1.63 20.54
C PRO A 665 19.60 -0.44 21.10
N SER A 666 20.92 -0.50 20.94
CA SER A 666 21.84 0.51 21.51
C SER A 666 21.58 1.95 21.02
N PHE A 667 20.96 2.13 19.86
CA PHE A 667 20.57 3.42 19.30
C PHE A 667 19.22 3.94 19.84
N ALA A 668 18.40 3.10 20.48
CA ALA A 668 17.14 3.48 21.08
C ALA A 668 17.29 3.51 22.61
N GLN A 669 17.20 4.70 23.21
CA GLN A 669 17.38 4.87 24.64
C GLN A 669 16.04 5.03 25.34
N CYS A 670 15.86 4.31 26.45
CA CYS A 670 14.73 4.49 27.33
C CYS A 670 14.79 5.85 28.02
N GLY A 671 13.66 6.54 28.08
CA GLY A 671 13.48 7.85 28.71
C GLY A 671 12.14 7.91 29.48
N ALA A 672 11.52 9.06 29.50
CA ALA A 672 10.13 9.16 29.94
C ALA A 672 9.25 8.50 28.85
N LEU A 673 8.46 7.50 29.25
CA LEU A 673 7.58 6.76 28.33
C LEU A 673 6.17 7.34 28.37
N GLU A 674 5.56 7.46 27.21
CA GLU A 674 4.14 7.77 27.04
C GLU A 674 3.44 6.58 26.37
N VAL A 675 2.32 6.13 26.95
CA VAL A 675 1.41 5.19 26.29
C VAL A 675 0.42 6.02 25.51
N ALA A 676 0.70 6.19 24.21
CA ALA A 676 0.00 7.12 23.35
C ALA A 676 -1.39 6.62 22.93
N VAL A 677 -1.48 5.35 22.53
CA VAL A 677 -2.75 4.67 22.19
C VAL A 677 -2.69 3.25 22.72
N ALA A 678 -3.69 2.82 23.46
CA ALA A 678 -3.67 1.49 24.04
C ALA A 678 -5.07 0.99 24.45
N THR A 679 -5.17 -0.32 24.65
CA THR A 679 -6.28 -0.93 25.40
C THR A 679 -6.16 -0.57 26.87
N GLU A 680 -7.27 -0.34 27.56
CA GLU A 680 -7.33 -0.02 28.98
C GLU A 680 -6.59 -1.07 29.84
N GLY A 681 -5.72 -0.60 30.74
CA GLY A 681 -4.88 -1.46 31.58
C GLY A 681 -3.50 -1.77 31.00
N ALA A 682 -3.19 -1.36 29.77
CA ALA A 682 -1.84 -1.45 29.23
C ALA A 682 -0.92 -0.42 29.89
N SER A 683 0.35 -0.79 30.08
CA SER A 683 1.37 0.11 30.62
C SER A 683 2.78 -0.24 30.17
N ALA A 684 3.71 0.71 30.31
CA ALA A 684 5.12 0.48 30.06
C ALA A 684 5.99 1.20 31.08
N SER A 685 7.15 0.61 31.42
CA SER A 685 8.11 1.22 32.31
C SER A 685 9.55 0.88 31.95
N CYS A 686 10.47 1.85 32.13
CA CYS A 686 11.90 1.63 31.99
C CYS A 686 12.46 0.88 33.22
N LEU A 687 13.13 -0.23 32.98
CA LEU A 687 13.79 -1.03 34.04
C LEU A 687 15.27 -0.70 34.22
N GLY A 688 15.84 0.17 33.35
CA GLY A 688 17.27 0.49 33.28
C GLY A 688 18.04 -0.48 32.37
N GLY A 689 19.26 -0.03 31.95
CA GLY A 689 20.13 -0.81 31.06
C GLY A 689 19.50 -1.11 29.68
N GLY A 690 18.63 -0.22 29.16
CA GLY A 690 17.96 -0.44 27.87
C GLY A 690 16.75 -1.36 27.92
N ASN A 691 16.35 -1.85 29.08
CA ASN A 691 15.21 -2.75 29.23
C ASN A 691 13.90 -1.99 29.51
N ILE A 692 12.84 -2.42 28.86
CA ILE A 692 11.46 -1.95 29.07
C ILE A 692 10.59 -3.14 29.51
N GLU A 693 9.75 -2.93 30.52
CA GLU A 693 8.62 -3.79 30.81
C GLU A 693 7.38 -3.25 30.10
N VAL A 694 6.69 -4.13 29.37
CA VAL A 694 5.41 -3.84 28.70
C VAL A 694 4.34 -4.76 29.30
N VAL A 695 3.27 -4.18 29.82
CA VAL A 695 2.11 -4.91 30.32
C VAL A 695 0.97 -4.78 29.32
N LEU A 696 0.50 -5.92 28.83
CA LEU A 696 -0.56 -6.04 27.83
C LEU A 696 -1.78 -6.74 28.44
N PRO A 697 -2.97 -6.12 28.44
CA PRO A 697 -4.20 -6.76 28.87
C PRO A 697 -4.63 -7.89 27.94
N PRO A 698 -5.61 -8.71 28.32
CA PRO A 698 -6.23 -9.68 27.42
C PRO A 698 -6.74 -9.03 26.13
N TYR A 699 -6.46 -9.66 24.98
CA TYR A 699 -6.85 -9.15 23.65
C TYR A 699 -6.52 -7.66 23.47
N GLY A 700 -5.34 -7.24 23.92
CA GLY A 700 -5.00 -5.83 24.03
C GLY A 700 -3.68 -5.47 23.34
N TYR A 701 -3.49 -4.17 23.19
CA TYR A 701 -2.29 -3.60 22.59
C TYR A 701 -1.85 -2.32 23.31
N ALA A 702 -0.61 -1.93 23.06
CA ALA A 702 -0.04 -0.66 23.51
C ALA A 702 0.88 -0.09 22.43
N VAL A 703 0.72 1.19 22.11
CA VAL A 703 1.62 1.99 21.29
C VAL A 703 2.30 2.98 22.22
N ILE A 704 3.62 2.86 22.36
CA ILE A 704 4.43 3.52 23.38
C ILE A 704 5.49 4.36 22.66
N SER A 705 5.59 5.64 23.01
CA SER A 705 6.64 6.54 22.53
C SER A 705 7.54 7.03 23.68
N LYS A 706 8.62 7.69 23.30
CA LYS A 706 9.56 8.33 24.22
C LYS A 706 9.13 9.76 24.51
#